data_076274f350c6c29c9922793876bb3f19
#
_entry.id   076274f350c6c29c9922793876bb3f19
#
_cell.length_a   1.000
_cell.length_b   1.000
_cell.length_c   1.000
_cell.angle_alpha   90.00
_cell.angle_beta   90.00
_cell.angle_gamma   90.00
#
_symmetry.space_group_name_H-M   'P 1'
#
loop_
_entity.id
_entity.type
_entity.pdbx_description
1 polymer ?
#
loop_
_entity_poly.entity_id
_entity_poly.type
_entity_poly.pdbx_seq_one_letter_code
_entity_poly.pdbx_strand_id
1 'polypeptide(L)'
;MRKGITALAVMMTMGAPALAWQGTVSIETPNTQMVVHAEEGEDLRMAYYGDKVADINQLKDAGDDLNFAALPAFGTVDMIHMPALQVQHANGDQNLELHVTDYSSVNDGSAVVHTFTMQDKLQPVTVKINYKAYKNVDIIETWTEITNNEKNAIILKRYDSGHLTVRRGDVWLTHMHGDWCAEAAITQEPLTPGLQVIRNTDGARNAHCDAPELMLSLDGQPREDSGRTIGAALCWSGNYELRINTNNKKEHHLYAGIDPQSSEYVLDAKETFSTPHLALAFSQQGMGGVSRTFHRWARTEGMLHRGMKTGDILLNSWEGLYFDINEERMIQMMDDIAALGGELFVMDDGWFGDKYQRNDDSSTLGDWVVDKKKLPNGLEALIKAARERGIKFGIWIEPEAVNTKSELFEKHPEWALQTKGRKLKLGRGGTQLVLDMTNPKVQDFAFNIVDDLLTKYPEIAYIKWDANASIQNYGSLYLPKNKQTNIYVDYHRGLLKVLERIRVKYPEVVIQDCASGGGRANYGLLPYFDEMWVSDNTDALQRVYIQYGTSLFFPANAMAQHIGGAPYWNTGGRVIPLKFRCDVAMSGRLGIELQPKHMNDQEREQVMTYFRDYKELRTTVQTGDLYRLVSPYDRKGVAAIMYNGDEGAVLFIYKTDNYYNQPIPRFRMAGLDANKTYTITEKNIRVGQEPCSLNGKKFTGKFLMEVGIEVPLWEDYASRVFTLK
;
A
#
# COMPACT_ATOMS: atom_id res chain seq x y z
N MET A 1 -66.71 0.53 -52.23
CA MET A 1 -65.95 0.87 -51.01
C MET A 1 -65.20 -0.38 -50.55
N ARG A 2 -63.93 -0.52 -50.90
CA ARG A 2 -63.04 -1.58 -50.40
C ARG A 2 -61.95 -0.90 -49.60
N LYS A 3 -61.88 -1.18 -48.32
CA LYS A 3 -60.82 -0.74 -47.44
C LYS A 3 -59.58 -1.69 -47.61
N GLY A 4 -58.48 -1.13 -48.11
CA GLY A 4 -57.22 -1.85 -48.12
C GLY A 4 -56.58 -1.84 -46.75
N ILE A 5 -56.20 -3.01 -46.28
CA ILE A 5 -55.35 -3.19 -45.10
C ILE A 5 -53.92 -3.25 -45.58
N THR A 6 -53.13 -2.23 -45.25
CA THR A 6 -51.67 -2.26 -45.49
C THR A 6 -50.97 -2.96 -44.34
N ALA A 7 -50.44 -4.14 -44.58
CA ALA A 7 -49.58 -4.85 -43.61
C ALA A 7 -48.21 -4.21 -43.59
N LEU A 8 -47.83 -3.66 -42.43
CA LEU A 8 -46.48 -3.17 -42.18
C LEU A 8 -45.57 -4.35 -41.84
N ALA A 9 -44.73 -4.77 -42.78
CA ALA A 9 -43.71 -5.77 -42.53
C ALA A 9 -42.58 -5.10 -41.68
N VAL A 10 -42.47 -5.49 -40.44
CA VAL A 10 -41.30 -5.17 -39.58
C VAL A 10 -40.16 -6.11 -40.04
N MET A 11 -39.25 -5.57 -40.84
CA MET A 11 -37.94 -6.25 -41.07
C MET A 11 -37.18 -6.21 -39.77
N MET A 12 -37.08 -7.34 -39.07
CA MET A 12 -36.04 -7.58 -38.11
C MET A 12 -34.71 -7.67 -38.88
N THR A 13 -33.90 -6.65 -38.84
CA THR A 13 -32.50 -6.75 -39.22
C THR A 13 -31.82 -7.67 -38.20
N MET A 14 -31.62 -8.94 -38.55
CA MET A 14 -30.62 -9.77 -37.92
C MET A 14 -29.28 -9.06 -38.14
N GLY A 15 -28.71 -8.48 -37.08
CA GLY A 15 -27.33 -7.96 -37.11
C GLY A 15 -26.42 -9.11 -37.56
N ALA A 16 -25.58 -8.86 -38.54
CA ALA A 16 -24.50 -9.79 -38.89
C ALA A 16 -23.72 -10.11 -37.62
N PRO A 17 -23.31 -11.35 -37.37
CA PRO A 17 -22.42 -11.64 -36.25
C PRO A 17 -21.18 -10.75 -36.38
N ALA A 18 -20.82 -10.03 -35.32
CA ALA A 18 -19.57 -9.30 -35.31
C ALA A 18 -18.44 -10.32 -35.62
N LEU A 19 -17.64 -10.03 -36.64
CA LEU A 19 -16.46 -10.81 -36.95
C LEU A 19 -15.60 -10.89 -35.69
N ALA A 20 -15.26 -12.10 -35.26
CA ALA A 20 -14.39 -12.30 -34.10
C ALA A 20 -13.03 -11.62 -34.36
N TRP A 21 -12.51 -10.90 -33.37
CA TRP A 21 -11.19 -10.29 -33.49
C TRP A 21 -10.09 -11.35 -33.39
N GLN A 22 -9.06 -11.22 -34.22
CA GLN A 22 -7.84 -12.04 -34.17
C GLN A 22 -6.62 -11.13 -34.33
N GLY A 23 -5.52 -11.48 -33.68
CA GLY A 23 -4.27 -10.74 -33.83
C GLY A 23 -3.33 -10.89 -32.66
N THR A 24 -2.18 -10.21 -32.76
CA THR A 24 -1.16 -10.14 -31.72
C THR A 24 -0.94 -8.67 -31.35
N VAL A 25 -0.94 -8.37 -30.07
CA VAL A 25 -0.74 -7.01 -29.54
C VAL A 25 0.46 -7.00 -28.59
N SER A 26 1.33 -6.01 -28.80
CA SER A 26 2.42 -5.66 -27.90
C SER A 26 1.95 -4.53 -26.97
N ILE A 27 2.02 -4.75 -25.67
CA ILE A 27 1.69 -3.82 -24.60
C ILE A 27 3.01 -3.38 -23.98
N GLU A 28 3.40 -2.10 -24.19
CA GLU A 28 4.77 -1.67 -23.96
C GLU A 28 4.89 -0.55 -22.92
N THR A 29 5.87 -0.70 -22.05
CA THR A 29 6.42 0.36 -21.18
C THR A 29 7.77 0.84 -21.71
N PRO A 30 8.53 1.73 -21.05
CA PRO A 30 9.85 2.15 -21.54
C PRO A 30 10.80 0.98 -21.85
N ASN A 31 10.92 -0.02 -20.97
CA ASN A 31 11.88 -1.10 -21.11
C ASN A 31 11.26 -2.50 -21.13
N THR A 32 9.99 -2.65 -20.74
CA THR A 32 9.32 -3.95 -20.64
C THR A 32 8.17 -4.09 -21.63
N GLN A 33 7.73 -5.30 -21.84
CA GLN A 33 6.74 -5.64 -22.84
C GLN A 33 5.92 -6.87 -22.40
N MET A 34 4.62 -6.79 -22.59
CA MET A 34 3.71 -7.94 -22.53
C MET A 34 3.14 -8.18 -23.91
N VAL A 35 3.14 -9.44 -24.38
CA VAL A 35 2.57 -9.81 -25.68
C VAL A 35 1.39 -10.73 -25.44
N VAL A 36 0.25 -10.36 -26.01
CA VAL A 36 -0.99 -11.16 -25.99
C VAL A 36 -1.48 -11.38 -27.41
N HIS A 37 -2.18 -12.49 -27.64
CA HIS A 37 -2.75 -12.80 -28.94
C HIS A 37 -4.06 -13.56 -28.81
N ALA A 38 -4.87 -13.57 -29.86
CA ALA A 38 -6.03 -14.44 -30.01
C ALA A 38 -6.15 -14.92 -31.44
N GLU A 39 -6.57 -16.18 -31.60
CA GLU A 39 -7.05 -16.76 -32.85
C GLU A 39 -8.54 -16.43 -33.04
N GLU A 40 -9.06 -16.55 -34.25
CA GLU A 40 -10.46 -16.29 -34.56
C GLU A 40 -11.41 -17.20 -33.75
N GLY A 41 -12.29 -16.61 -32.96
CA GLY A 41 -13.26 -17.32 -32.13
C GLY A 41 -12.71 -17.98 -30.86
N GLU A 42 -11.45 -17.70 -30.51
CA GLU A 42 -10.78 -18.22 -29.32
C GLU A 42 -10.61 -17.18 -28.24
N ASP A 43 -10.15 -17.62 -27.08
CA ASP A 43 -9.84 -16.76 -25.92
C ASP A 43 -8.58 -15.91 -26.13
N LEU A 44 -8.40 -14.89 -25.29
CA LEU A 44 -7.15 -14.12 -25.25
C LEU A 44 -6.05 -14.92 -24.52
N ARG A 45 -4.86 -15.00 -25.14
CA ARG A 45 -3.71 -15.74 -24.62
C ARG A 45 -2.52 -14.84 -24.41
N MET A 46 -1.72 -15.12 -23.35
CA MET A 46 -0.46 -14.46 -23.07
C MET A 46 0.68 -15.25 -23.69
N ALA A 47 1.49 -14.57 -24.51
CA ALA A 47 2.67 -15.16 -25.15
C ALA A 47 3.98 -14.77 -24.44
N TYR A 48 4.04 -13.60 -23.80
CA TYR A 48 5.29 -13.08 -23.22
C TYR A 48 5.04 -12.01 -22.17
N TYR A 49 5.89 -11.94 -21.16
CA TYR A 49 6.10 -10.79 -20.27
C TYR A 49 7.57 -10.70 -19.84
N GLY A 50 8.22 -9.57 -20.05
CA GLY A 50 9.64 -9.34 -19.73
C GLY A 50 10.21 -8.12 -20.40
N ASP A 51 11.53 -8.12 -20.66
CA ASP A 51 12.17 -7.05 -21.42
C ASP A 51 11.64 -6.97 -22.85
N LYS A 52 11.78 -5.80 -23.47
CA LYS A 52 11.42 -5.63 -24.88
C LYS A 52 12.22 -6.57 -25.78
N VAL A 53 11.52 -7.29 -26.64
CA VAL A 53 12.12 -8.08 -27.72
C VAL A 53 12.07 -7.30 -29.03
N ALA A 54 13.11 -7.44 -29.84
CA ALA A 54 13.20 -6.67 -31.09
C ALA A 54 12.17 -7.10 -32.15
N ASP A 55 11.78 -8.39 -32.13
CA ASP A 55 10.81 -8.95 -33.06
C ASP A 55 9.92 -9.96 -32.33
N ILE A 56 8.67 -9.59 -32.09
CA ILE A 56 7.67 -10.43 -31.43
C ILE A 56 7.28 -11.68 -32.23
N ASN A 57 7.52 -11.70 -33.55
CA ASN A 57 7.22 -12.89 -34.38
C ASN A 57 8.10 -14.07 -34.00
N GLN A 58 9.31 -13.83 -33.49
CA GLN A 58 10.21 -14.88 -33.02
C GLN A 58 9.66 -15.63 -31.79
N LEU A 59 8.71 -15.04 -31.04
CA LEU A 59 8.05 -15.72 -29.92
C LEU A 59 7.26 -16.95 -30.39
N LYS A 60 6.70 -16.92 -31.60
CA LYS A 60 6.01 -18.07 -32.17
C LYS A 60 6.95 -19.24 -32.50
N ASP A 61 8.18 -18.92 -32.88
CA ASP A 61 9.20 -19.92 -33.24
C ASP A 61 9.93 -20.48 -32.01
N ALA A 62 9.83 -19.76 -30.87
CA ALA A 62 10.51 -20.12 -29.63
C ALA A 62 9.84 -21.27 -28.84
N GLY A 63 8.62 -21.67 -29.23
CA GLY A 63 7.85 -22.78 -28.64
C GLY A 63 6.61 -22.31 -27.85
N ASP A 64 5.74 -23.26 -27.55
CA ASP A 64 4.39 -23.02 -27.00
C ASP A 64 4.36 -22.83 -25.47
N ASP A 65 5.50 -22.75 -24.81
CA ASP A 65 5.60 -22.76 -23.35
C ASP A 65 4.92 -21.56 -22.64
N LEU A 66 4.41 -20.58 -23.38
CA LEU A 66 3.76 -19.37 -22.86
C LEU A 66 2.37 -19.09 -23.43
N ASN A 67 1.82 -20.00 -24.18
CA ASN A 67 0.52 -19.83 -24.82
C ASN A 67 -0.62 -20.22 -23.85
N PHE A 68 -0.79 -19.49 -22.75
CA PHE A 68 -1.84 -19.74 -21.77
C PHE A 68 -2.94 -18.67 -21.83
N ALA A 69 -4.17 -19.07 -21.48
CA ALA A 69 -5.27 -18.12 -21.36
C ALA A 69 -4.89 -16.93 -20.46
N ALA A 70 -5.09 -15.71 -20.95
CA ALA A 70 -4.81 -14.50 -20.19
C ALA A 70 -5.74 -14.35 -18.97
N LEU A 71 -6.94 -14.95 -19.05
CA LEU A 71 -7.90 -15.05 -17.95
C LEU A 71 -8.57 -16.42 -17.99
N PRO A 72 -7.96 -17.46 -17.39
CA PRO A 72 -8.56 -18.81 -17.38
C PRO A 72 -9.96 -18.79 -16.78
N ALA A 73 -10.97 -19.20 -17.55
CA ALA A 73 -12.36 -19.24 -17.12
C ALA A 73 -12.80 -20.67 -16.81
N PHE A 74 -13.71 -20.84 -15.85
CA PHE A 74 -14.27 -22.12 -15.47
C PHE A 74 -15.08 -22.71 -16.65
N GLY A 75 -14.81 -23.99 -16.98
CA GLY A 75 -15.49 -24.70 -18.10
C GLY A 75 -14.69 -24.67 -19.40
N THR A 76 -13.54 -23.99 -19.49
CA THR A 76 -12.66 -24.05 -20.66
C THR A 76 -11.92 -25.38 -20.73
N VAL A 77 -11.51 -25.76 -21.92
CA VAL A 77 -10.88 -27.09 -22.22
C VAL A 77 -9.51 -27.24 -21.51
N ASP A 78 -8.83 -26.12 -21.26
CA ASP A 78 -7.50 -26.07 -20.63
C ASP A 78 -7.52 -26.04 -19.10
N MET A 79 -8.62 -26.41 -18.49
CA MET A 79 -8.83 -26.39 -17.04
C MET A 79 -8.02 -27.41 -16.23
N ILE A 80 -6.82 -27.67 -16.62
CA ILE A 80 -5.83 -28.33 -15.75
C ILE A 80 -5.49 -27.47 -14.55
N HIS A 81 -5.78 -26.18 -14.62
CA HIS A 81 -5.42 -25.15 -13.67
C HIS A 81 -6.65 -24.51 -13.02
N MET A 82 -6.43 -23.77 -11.98
CA MET A 82 -7.50 -23.05 -11.27
C MET A 82 -8.06 -21.93 -12.18
N PRO A 83 -9.37 -21.68 -12.16
CA PRO A 83 -9.93 -20.56 -12.89
C PRO A 83 -9.56 -19.22 -12.21
N ALA A 84 -9.36 -18.20 -13.03
CA ALA A 84 -9.34 -16.79 -12.60
C ALA A 84 -10.76 -16.19 -12.58
N LEU A 85 -11.66 -16.74 -13.42
CA LEU A 85 -13.04 -16.30 -13.52
C LEU A 85 -14.00 -17.49 -13.46
N GLN A 86 -14.99 -17.38 -12.57
CA GLN A 86 -16.10 -18.35 -12.45
C GLN A 86 -17.41 -17.60 -12.21
N VAL A 87 -18.37 -17.81 -13.08
CA VAL A 87 -19.69 -17.17 -13.03
C VAL A 87 -20.76 -18.25 -12.90
N GLN A 88 -21.70 -18.07 -11.98
CA GLN A 88 -22.92 -18.85 -11.97
C GLN A 88 -24.00 -18.02 -12.69
N HIS A 89 -24.37 -18.46 -13.87
CA HIS A 89 -25.41 -17.87 -14.70
C HIS A 89 -26.81 -17.99 -14.04
N ALA A 90 -27.75 -17.17 -14.48
CA ALA A 90 -29.10 -17.15 -13.91
C ALA A 90 -29.86 -18.48 -14.09
N ASN A 91 -29.50 -19.29 -15.08
CA ASN A 91 -30.05 -20.64 -15.30
C ASN A 91 -29.36 -21.75 -14.51
N GLY A 92 -28.31 -21.42 -13.71
CA GLY A 92 -27.54 -22.35 -12.91
C GLY A 92 -26.32 -22.94 -13.59
N ASP A 93 -26.11 -22.68 -14.88
CA ASP A 93 -24.86 -23.04 -15.58
C ASP A 93 -23.67 -22.30 -14.96
N GLN A 94 -22.49 -22.93 -14.94
CA GLN A 94 -21.28 -22.31 -14.39
C GLN A 94 -20.13 -22.29 -15.42
N ASN A 95 -20.36 -22.78 -16.62
CA ASN A 95 -19.36 -22.76 -17.67
C ASN A 95 -19.30 -21.39 -18.31
N LEU A 96 -18.09 -20.94 -18.64
CA LEU A 96 -17.82 -19.67 -19.28
C LEU A 96 -16.78 -19.88 -20.38
N GLU A 97 -17.23 -19.92 -21.65
CA GLU A 97 -16.38 -20.06 -22.82
C GLU A 97 -16.20 -18.71 -23.51
N LEU A 98 -15.13 -18.03 -23.18
CA LEU A 98 -14.85 -16.68 -23.70
C LEU A 98 -14.16 -16.74 -25.07
N HIS A 99 -14.54 -15.83 -25.96
CA HIS A 99 -13.85 -15.54 -27.20
C HIS A 99 -13.70 -14.03 -27.41
N VAL A 100 -12.61 -13.60 -28.01
CA VAL A 100 -12.34 -12.17 -28.25
C VAL A 100 -13.21 -11.67 -29.39
N THR A 101 -14.00 -10.64 -29.14
CA THR A 101 -14.89 -10.01 -30.14
C THR A 101 -14.37 -8.66 -30.60
N ASP A 102 -13.59 -7.94 -29.77
CA ASP A 102 -13.10 -6.60 -30.11
C ASP A 102 -11.81 -6.29 -29.35
N TYR A 103 -11.01 -5.42 -29.92
CA TYR A 103 -9.82 -4.81 -29.31
C TYR A 103 -9.79 -3.32 -29.57
N SER A 104 -9.47 -2.54 -28.57
CA SER A 104 -9.21 -1.11 -28.67
C SER A 104 -8.02 -0.68 -27.81
N SER A 105 -7.40 0.41 -28.22
CA SER A 105 -6.38 1.07 -27.39
C SER A 105 -6.62 2.57 -27.33
N VAL A 106 -6.45 3.13 -26.14
CA VAL A 106 -6.67 4.57 -25.85
C VAL A 106 -5.46 5.14 -25.16
N ASN A 107 -5.01 6.28 -25.65
CA ASN A 107 -3.96 7.06 -25.00
C ASN A 107 -4.57 7.83 -23.81
N ASP A 108 -4.21 7.44 -22.60
CA ASP A 108 -4.65 8.03 -21.34
C ASP A 108 -3.49 8.82 -20.69
N GLY A 109 -3.15 9.98 -21.26
CA GLY A 109 -2.09 10.84 -20.73
C GLY A 109 -0.73 10.15 -20.61
N SER A 110 -0.34 9.77 -19.39
CA SER A 110 0.93 9.10 -19.08
C SER A 110 0.96 7.61 -19.43
N ALA A 111 -0.16 7.04 -19.90
CA ALA A 111 -0.28 5.60 -20.18
C ALA A 111 -1.02 5.34 -21.50
N VAL A 112 -0.98 4.07 -21.94
CA VAL A 112 -1.86 3.53 -22.97
C VAL A 112 -2.69 2.41 -22.35
N VAL A 113 -4.01 2.51 -22.50
CA VAL A 113 -4.94 1.46 -22.05
C VAL A 113 -5.34 0.60 -23.24
N HIS A 114 -5.06 -0.69 -23.16
CA HIS A 114 -5.45 -1.72 -24.13
C HIS A 114 -6.63 -2.49 -23.55
N THR A 115 -7.73 -2.58 -24.26
CA THR A 115 -8.95 -3.28 -23.85
C THR A 115 -9.30 -4.38 -24.83
N PHE A 116 -9.39 -5.61 -24.36
CA PHE A 116 -9.88 -6.77 -25.10
C PHE A 116 -11.28 -7.10 -24.60
N THR A 117 -12.27 -7.02 -25.49
CA THR A 117 -13.65 -7.39 -25.19
C THR A 117 -13.88 -8.84 -25.59
N MET A 118 -14.34 -9.64 -24.65
CA MET A 118 -14.69 -11.04 -24.84
C MET A 118 -16.14 -11.27 -24.52
N GLN A 119 -16.74 -12.25 -25.17
CA GLN A 119 -18.11 -12.69 -24.91
C GLN A 119 -18.12 -14.20 -24.67
N ASP A 120 -19.03 -14.63 -23.81
CA ASP A 120 -19.32 -16.05 -23.68
C ASP A 120 -20.07 -16.54 -24.92
N LYS A 121 -19.76 -17.76 -25.38
CA LYS A 121 -20.32 -18.34 -26.61
C LYS A 121 -21.82 -18.63 -26.51
N LEU A 122 -22.34 -18.80 -25.29
CA LEU A 122 -23.72 -19.24 -25.06
C LEU A 122 -24.56 -18.25 -24.27
N GLN A 123 -23.99 -17.73 -23.18
CA GLN A 123 -24.70 -16.83 -22.23
C GLN A 123 -24.35 -15.35 -22.51
N PRO A 124 -25.29 -14.41 -22.34
CA PRO A 124 -25.02 -13.00 -22.62
C PRO A 124 -24.22 -12.35 -21.46
N VAL A 125 -22.96 -12.76 -21.30
CA VAL A 125 -22.01 -12.16 -20.39
C VAL A 125 -20.84 -11.61 -21.21
N THR A 126 -20.47 -10.35 -20.93
CA THR A 126 -19.33 -9.70 -21.57
C THR A 126 -18.23 -9.52 -20.52
N VAL A 127 -17.01 -9.89 -20.89
CA VAL A 127 -15.82 -9.73 -20.05
C VAL A 127 -14.80 -8.87 -20.81
N LYS A 128 -14.28 -7.83 -20.14
CA LYS A 128 -13.17 -7.05 -20.69
C LYS A 128 -11.94 -7.29 -19.84
N ILE A 129 -10.82 -7.60 -20.50
CA ILE A 129 -9.50 -7.54 -19.87
C ILE A 129 -8.85 -6.25 -20.32
N ASN A 130 -8.39 -5.47 -19.34
CA ASN A 130 -7.73 -4.20 -19.57
C ASN A 130 -6.27 -4.30 -19.15
N TYR A 131 -5.38 -3.67 -19.94
CA TYR A 131 -3.97 -3.48 -19.61
C TYR A 131 -3.62 -2.02 -19.78
N LYS A 132 -3.15 -1.38 -18.71
CA LYS A 132 -2.66 0.01 -18.71
C LYS A 132 -1.14 -0.01 -18.60
N ALA A 133 -0.47 0.30 -19.72
CA ALA A 133 0.99 0.38 -19.80
C ALA A 133 1.45 1.83 -19.66
N TYR A 134 2.29 2.11 -18.67
CA TYR A 134 2.81 3.44 -18.43
C TYR A 134 3.97 3.78 -19.38
N LYS A 135 4.07 5.06 -19.78
CA LYS A 135 5.08 5.56 -20.73
C LYS A 135 6.39 5.97 -20.07
N ASN A 136 6.37 6.24 -18.75
CA ASN A 136 7.50 6.80 -18.00
C ASN A 136 8.06 5.85 -16.94
N VAL A 137 7.38 4.73 -16.67
CA VAL A 137 7.77 3.73 -15.68
C VAL A 137 7.39 2.34 -16.17
N ASP A 138 8.18 1.33 -15.80
CA ASP A 138 7.98 -0.05 -16.25
C ASP A 138 6.91 -0.78 -15.41
N ILE A 139 5.69 -0.25 -15.43
CA ILE A 139 4.50 -0.83 -14.80
C ILE A 139 3.44 -1.09 -15.86
N ILE A 140 2.83 -2.28 -15.78
CA ILE A 140 1.59 -2.63 -16.47
C ILE A 140 0.56 -2.98 -15.40
N GLU A 141 -0.56 -2.24 -15.36
CA GLU A 141 -1.72 -2.63 -14.56
C GLU A 141 -2.66 -3.49 -15.40
N THR A 142 -3.31 -4.48 -14.78
CA THR A 142 -4.39 -5.25 -15.39
C THR A 142 -5.61 -5.31 -14.48
N TRP A 143 -6.80 -5.28 -15.06
CA TRP A 143 -8.07 -5.52 -14.36
C TRP A 143 -9.12 -6.08 -15.30
N THR A 144 -10.14 -6.67 -14.70
CA THR A 144 -11.25 -7.31 -15.42
C THR A 144 -12.55 -6.56 -15.16
N GLU A 145 -13.34 -6.34 -16.22
CA GLU A 145 -14.70 -5.85 -16.12
C GLU A 145 -15.66 -6.95 -16.59
N ILE A 146 -16.68 -7.24 -15.78
CA ILE A 146 -17.66 -8.29 -16.04
C ILE A 146 -19.05 -7.64 -16.12
N THR A 147 -19.68 -7.68 -17.27
CA THR A 147 -21.03 -7.13 -17.51
C THR A 147 -22.03 -8.25 -17.62
N ASN A 148 -23.03 -8.22 -16.74
CA ASN A 148 -24.17 -9.12 -16.80
C ASN A 148 -25.21 -8.60 -17.80
N ASN A 149 -25.26 -9.19 -19.00
CA ASN A 149 -26.27 -8.88 -20.00
C ASN A 149 -27.49 -9.83 -19.95
N GLU A 150 -27.53 -10.76 -19.01
CA GLU A 150 -28.69 -11.62 -18.78
C GLU A 150 -29.90 -10.81 -18.24
N LYS A 151 -31.06 -11.44 -18.18
CA LYS A 151 -32.29 -10.83 -17.67
C LYS A 151 -32.36 -10.80 -16.15
N ASN A 152 -31.62 -11.68 -15.48
CA ASN A 152 -31.61 -11.85 -14.04
C ASN A 152 -30.18 -11.68 -13.50
N ALA A 153 -30.07 -11.59 -12.17
CA ALA A 153 -28.77 -11.54 -11.51
C ALA A 153 -27.95 -12.83 -11.73
N ILE A 154 -26.64 -12.68 -11.85
CA ILE A 154 -25.64 -13.74 -11.85
C ILE A 154 -24.81 -13.68 -10.58
N ILE A 155 -24.05 -14.73 -10.29
CA ILE A 155 -23.17 -14.77 -9.12
C ILE A 155 -21.72 -14.92 -9.62
N LEU A 156 -20.89 -13.94 -9.30
CA LEU A 156 -19.45 -14.04 -9.49
C LEU A 156 -18.87 -14.86 -8.34
N LYS A 157 -18.50 -16.10 -8.61
CA LYS A 157 -17.93 -17.03 -7.62
C LYS A 157 -16.42 -16.86 -7.47
N ARG A 158 -15.76 -16.47 -8.57
CA ARG A 158 -14.35 -16.09 -8.64
C ARG A 158 -14.19 -15.01 -9.71
N TYR A 159 -13.38 -14.01 -9.44
CA TYR A 159 -13.24 -12.84 -10.29
C TYR A 159 -11.91 -12.14 -10.02
N ASP A 160 -10.82 -12.82 -10.41
CA ASP A 160 -9.47 -12.29 -10.24
C ASP A 160 -9.25 -11.06 -11.14
N SER A 161 -8.39 -10.17 -10.68
CA SER A 161 -7.99 -8.96 -11.42
C SER A 161 -7.14 -9.30 -12.63
N GLY A 162 -6.32 -10.35 -12.52
CA GLY A 162 -5.45 -10.82 -13.57
C GLY A 162 -4.83 -12.18 -13.28
N HIS A 163 -4.27 -12.74 -14.32
CA HIS A 163 -3.48 -13.97 -14.29
C HIS A 163 -2.18 -13.73 -15.03
N LEU A 164 -1.09 -14.27 -14.50
CA LEU A 164 0.23 -14.20 -15.12
C LEU A 164 0.85 -15.60 -15.14
N THR A 165 1.28 -16.05 -16.29
CA THR A 165 2.07 -17.27 -16.43
C THR A 165 3.56 -16.93 -16.36
N VAL A 166 4.27 -17.59 -15.45
CA VAL A 166 5.71 -17.49 -15.30
C VAL A 166 6.34 -18.78 -15.84
N ARG A 167 7.37 -18.61 -16.64
CA ARG A 167 8.07 -19.72 -17.32
C ARG A 167 8.57 -20.78 -16.35
N ARG A 168 8.83 -21.98 -16.91
CA ARG A 168 9.53 -23.09 -16.23
C ARG A 168 10.85 -22.64 -15.65
N GLY A 169 11.11 -23.03 -14.42
CA GLY A 169 12.37 -22.76 -13.76
C GLY A 169 12.30 -22.86 -12.24
N ASP A 170 13.45 -22.63 -11.62
CA ASP A 170 13.57 -22.55 -10.16
C ASP A 170 13.21 -21.15 -9.69
N VAL A 171 11.91 -20.87 -9.61
CA VAL A 171 11.36 -19.59 -9.18
C VAL A 171 11.25 -19.55 -7.67
N TRP A 172 11.60 -18.41 -7.10
CA TRP A 172 11.47 -18.12 -5.66
C TRP A 172 10.43 -17.03 -5.43
N LEU A 173 9.63 -17.24 -4.41
CA LEU A 173 8.66 -16.30 -3.91
C LEU A 173 9.30 -15.46 -2.79
N THR A 174 9.16 -14.14 -2.87
CA THR A 174 9.38 -13.21 -1.76
C THR A 174 8.05 -12.54 -1.44
N HIS A 175 7.59 -12.65 -0.20
CA HIS A 175 6.40 -11.98 0.28
C HIS A 175 6.59 -11.44 1.69
N MET A 176 5.69 -10.56 2.12
CA MET A 176 5.70 -9.97 3.45
C MET A 176 4.57 -10.54 4.29
N HIS A 177 4.88 -10.81 5.55
CA HIS A 177 3.89 -11.22 6.54
C HIS A 177 4.18 -10.50 7.87
N GLY A 178 3.32 -10.67 8.85
CA GLY A 178 3.56 -10.07 10.15
C GLY A 178 2.37 -10.17 11.09
N ASP A 179 2.31 -9.22 11.98
CA ASP A 179 1.22 -8.98 12.92
C ASP A 179 1.32 -7.52 13.40
N TRP A 180 0.41 -7.10 14.25
CA TRP A 180 0.51 -5.82 14.93
C TRP A 180 1.85 -5.65 15.64
N CYS A 181 2.52 -4.52 15.42
CA CYS A 181 3.86 -4.23 15.92
C CYS A 181 5.00 -5.13 15.37
N ALA A 182 4.75 -5.94 14.35
CA ALA A 182 5.72 -6.82 13.71
C ALA A 182 5.46 -6.92 12.19
N GLU A 183 5.07 -5.82 11.58
CA GLU A 183 4.67 -5.74 10.17
C GLU A 183 5.84 -5.96 9.22
N ALA A 184 5.51 -6.35 8.00
CA ALA A 184 6.40 -6.44 6.83
C ALA A 184 7.64 -7.32 7.01
N ALA A 185 7.55 -8.40 7.81
CA ALA A 185 8.60 -9.41 7.87
C ALA A 185 8.71 -10.15 6.54
N ILE A 186 9.93 -10.32 6.03
CA ILE A 186 10.18 -10.91 4.71
C ILE A 186 10.32 -12.43 4.83
N THR A 187 9.58 -13.15 3.99
CA THR A 187 9.76 -14.58 3.73
C THR A 187 10.22 -14.80 2.30
N GLN A 188 11.20 -15.67 2.12
CA GLN A 188 11.74 -16.06 0.82
C GLN A 188 11.81 -17.58 0.73
N GLU A 189 11.12 -18.17 -0.24
CA GLU A 189 11.02 -19.62 -0.39
C GLU A 189 10.96 -20.04 -1.87
N PRO A 190 11.52 -21.23 -2.22
CA PRO A 190 11.39 -21.76 -3.57
C PRO A 190 9.95 -22.21 -3.84
N LEU A 191 9.45 -21.94 -5.04
CA LEU A 191 8.18 -22.48 -5.48
C LEU A 191 8.31 -23.99 -5.76
N THR A 192 7.43 -24.78 -5.15
CA THR A 192 7.36 -26.22 -5.32
C THR A 192 6.02 -26.62 -5.95
N PRO A 193 5.91 -27.81 -6.62
CA PRO A 193 4.64 -28.27 -7.15
C PRO A 193 3.52 -28.26 -6.08
N GLY A 194 2.42 -27.64 -6.44
CA GLY A 194 1.28 -27.44 -5.56
C GLY A 194 0.76 -26.00 -5.61
N LEU A 195 -0.14 -25.68 -4.69
CA LEU A 195 -0.76 -24.37 -4.56
C LEU A 195 -0.21 -23.63 -3.33
N GLN A 196 0.42 -22.47 -3.56
CA GLN A 196 0.77 -21.50 -2.52
C GLN A 196 -0.25 -20.36 -2.52
N VAL A 197 -0.68 -19.93 -1.33
CA VAL A 197 -1.72 -18.91 -1.15
C VAL A 197 -1.25 -17.87 -0.14
N ILE A 198 -1.26 -16.62 -0.54
CA ILE A 198 -1.10 -15.43 0.31
C ILE A 198 -2.47 -14.80 0.41
N ARG A 199 -2.98 -14.60 1.64
CA ARG A 199 -4.38 -14.30 1.82
C ARG A 199 -4.63 -13.48 3.08
N ASN A 200 -5.56 -12.53 3.01
CA ASN A 200 -6.08 -11.85 4.18
C ASN A 200 -7.60 -11.71 4.12
N THR A 201 -8.26 -11.93 5.27
CA THR A 201 -9.72 -11.90 5.41
C THR A 201 -10.21 -11.05 6.59
N ASP A 202 -9.38 -10.13 7.09
CA ASP A 202 -9.69 -9.27 8.24
C ASP A 202 -10.72 -8.15 7.91
N GLY A 203 -11.02 -7.96 6.64
CA GLY A 203 -11.96 -6.95 6.16
C GLY A 203 -11.36 -5.55 6.13
N ALA A 204 -11.21 -4.90 7.26
CA ALA A 204 -10.75 -3.51 7.33
C ALA A 204 -9.23 -3.32 7.42
N ARG A 205 -8.48 -4.36 7.80
CA ARG A 205 -7.01 -4.33 7.97
C ARG A 205 -6.38 -5.51 7.23
N ASN A 206 -5.99 -5.29 6.00
CA ASN A 206 -5.59 -6.37 5.09
C ASN A 206 -4.09 -6.62 4.96
N ALA A 207 -3.23 -5.92 5.71
CA ALA A 207 -1.78 -6.02 5.59
C ALA A 207 -1.04 -6.35 6.92
N HIS A 208 -1.74 -6.72 7.99
CA HIS A 208 -1.08 -7.16 9.23
C HIS A 208 -0.50 -8.57 9.10
N CYS A 209 -1.31 -9.55 8.68
CA CYS A 209 -0.85 -10.95 8.58
C CYS A 209 -0.01 -11.15 7.33
N ASP A 210 -0.58 -10.86 6.18
CA ASP A 210 0.08 -10.90 4.87
C ASP A 210 -0.17 -9.59 4.14
N ALA A 211 0.67 -9.27 3.17
CA ALA A 211 0.54 -8.08 2.33
C ALA A 211 0.08 -8.46 0.92
N PRO A 212 -0.73 -7.60 0.24
CA PRO A 212 -1.22 -7.87 -1.12
C PRO A 212 -0.16 -7.64 -2.21
N GLU A 213 1.11 -7.79 -1.85
CA GLU A 213 2.27 -7.64 -2.72
C GLU A 213 3.20 -8.84 -2.62
N LEU A 214 3.82 -9.21 -3.73
CA LEU A 214 4.84 -10.27 -3.81
C LEU A 214 5.87 -10.00 -4.90
N MET A 215 7.03 -10.69 -4.82
CA MET A 215 8.01 -10.75 -5.89
C MET A 215 8.30 -12.20 -6.25
N LEU A 216 8.50 -12.45 -7.55
CA LEU A 216 8.94 -13.73 -8.10
C LEU A 216 10.32 -13.58 -8.73
N SER A 217 11.34 -14.19 -8.12
CA SER A 217 12.71 -14.23 -8.67
C SER A 217 12.85 -15.44 -9.59
N LEU A 218 13.13 -15.20 -10.87
CA LEU A 218 13.05 -16.19 -11.94
C LEU A 218 14.36 -16.98 -12.15
N ASP A 219 15.45 -16.52 -11.56
CA ASP A 219 16.79 -17.08 -11.74
C ASP A 219 17.31 -17.76 -10.47
N GLY A 220 16.42 -18.33 -9.66
CA GLY A 220 16.74 -18.97 -8.39
C GLY A 220 16.63 -18.01 -7.20
N GLN A 221 17.49 -18.18 -6.21
CA GLN A 221 17.41 -17.44 -4.94
C GLN A 221 17.38 -15.91 -5.16
N PRO A 222 16.49 -15.18 -4.47
CA PRO A 222 16.33 -13.74 -4.62
C PRO A 222 17.63 -12.96 -4.37
N ARG A 223 17.88 -11.96 -5.22
CA ARG A 223 19.01 -11.03 -5.08
C ARG A 223 18.50 -9.61 -5.16
N GLU A 224 19.19 -8.72 -4.45
CA GLU A 224 18.80 -7.30 -4.40
C GLU A 224 19.12 -6.55 -5.69
N ASP A 225 20.28 -6.84 -6.32
CA ASP A 225 20.87 -6.03 -7.39
C ASP A 225 20.98 -6.75 -8.74
N SER A 226 20.52 -7.97 -8.85
CA SER A 226 20.68 -8.79 -10.06
C SER A 226 19.66 -9.91 -10.16
N GLY A 227 19.49 -10.43 -11.38
CA GLY A 227 18.53 -11.48 -11.72
C GLY A 227 17.15 -10.92 -12.11
N ARG A 228 16.44 -11.71 -12.92
CA ARG A 228 15.10 -11.38 -13.39
C ARG A 228 14.10 -11.53 -12.26
N THR A 229 13.35 -10.48 -11.99
CA THR A 229 12.36 -10.46 -10.92
C THR A 229 11.08 -9.80 -11.41
N ILE A 230 9.93 -10.41 -11.12
CA ILE A 230 8.61 -9.85 -11.32
C ILE A 230 8.09 -9.38 -9.96
N GLY A 231 7.61 -8.15 -9.88
CA GLY A 231 6.81 -7.67 -8.75
C GLY A 231 5.34 -7.61 -9.12
N ALA A 232 4.49 -7.94 -8.16
CA ALA A 232 3.04 -7.85 -8.28
C ALA A 232 2.46 -7.19 -7.04
N ALA A 233 1.57 -6.22 -7.24
CA ALA A 233 0.84 -5.54 -6.16
C ALA A 233 -0.64 -5.44 -6.53
N LEU A 234 -1.51 -6.01 -5.70
CA LEU A 234 -2.95 -5.89 -5.88
C LEU A 234 -3.41 -4.57 -5.23
N CYS A 235 -3.93 -3.65 -6.04
CA CYS A 235 -4.41 -2.33 -5.60
C CYS A 235 -5.78 -2.43 -4.92
N TRP A 236 -5.83 -3.11 -3.78
CA TRP A 236 -7.05 -3.39 -3.03
C TRP A 236 -6.80 -3.38 -1.52
N SER A 237 -7.72 -2.80 -0.77
CA SER A 237 -7.64 -2.70 0.68
C SER A 237 -8.64 -3.60 1.43
N GLY A 238 -9.39 -4.43 0.73
CA GLY A 238 -10.29 -5.43 1.30
C GLY A 238 -9.66 -6.83 1.39
N ASN A 239 -10.50 -7.83 1.62
CA ASN A 239 -10.07 -9.22 1.57
C ASN A 239 -9.51 -9.57 0.20
N TYR A 240 -8.37 -10.24 0.17
CA TYR A 240 -7.68 -10.61 -1.07
C TYR A 240 -7.08 -12.01 -1.00
N GLU A 241 -6.79 -12.54 -2.19
CA GLU A 241 -6.09 -13.80 -2.38
C GLU A 241 -5.10 -13.67 -3.55
N LEU A 242 -3.82 -13.90 -3.28
CA LEU A 242 -2.78 -14.11 -4.28
C LEU A 242 -2.44 -15.59 -4.27
N ARG A 243 -2.56 -16.26 -5.42
CA ARG A 243 -2.36 -17.71 -5.54
C ARG A 243 -1.29 -18.00 -6.56
N ILE A 244 -0.39 -18.92 -6.24
CA ILE A 244 0.60 -19.40 -7.18
C ILE A 244 0.42 -20.91 -7.31
N ASN A 245 -0.03 -21.37 -8.48
CA ASN A 245 -0.13 -22.79 -8.79
C ASN A 245 1.10 -23.20 -9.59
N THR A 246 1.90 -24.09 -9.03
CA THR A 246 3.07 -24.67 -9.70
C THR A 246 2.78 -26.10 -10.08
N ASN A 247 2.90 -26.46 -11.35
CA ASN A 247 2.70 -27.82 -11.83
C ASN A 247 4.01 -28.64 -11.78
N ASN A 248 3.92 -29.94 -12.10
CA ASN A 248 5.07 -30.84 -12.12
C ASN A 248 6.13 -30.50 -13.19
N LYS A 249 5.78 -29.67 -14.17
CA LYS A 249 6.71 -29.16 -15.18
C LYS A 249 7.40 -27.87 -14.74
N LYS A 250 7.13 -27.39 -13.49
CA LYS A 250 7.58 -26.10 -12.95
C LYS A 250 7.09 -24.90 -13.77
N GLU A 251 5.91 -25.01 -14.34
CA GLU A 251 5.15 -23.87 -14.85
C GLU A 251 4.42 -23.24 -13.67
N HIS A 252 4.51 -21.93 -13.54
CA HIS A 252 3.96 -21.19 -12.41
C HIS A 252 2.88 -20.23 -12.89
N HIS A 253 1.72 -20.29 -12.26
CA HIS A 253 0.57 -19.47 -12.60
C HIS A 253 0.22 -18.61 -11.39
N LEU A 254 0.44 -17.30 -11.49
CA LEU A 254 0.02 -16.31 -10.50
C LEU A 254 -1.39 -15.83 -10.82
N TYR A 255 -2.26 -15.91 -9.84
CA TYR A 255 -3.61 -15.34 -9.83
C TYR A 255 -3.71 -14.32 -8.71
N ALA A 256 -4.34 -13.19 -8.95
CA ALA A 256 -4.48 -12.15 -7.94
C ALA A 256 -5.86 -11.48 -8.04
N GLY A 257 -6.55 -11.39 -6.91
CA GLY A 257 -7.87 -10.77 -6.87
C GLY A 257 -8.47 -10.71 -5.48
N ILE A 258 -9.73 -10.33 -5.42
CA ILE A 258 -10.53 -10.35 -4.21
C ILE A 258 -10.72 -11.80 -3.75
N ASP A 259 -10.56 -12.06 -2.46
CA ASP A 259 -10.84 -13.38 -1.88
C ASP A 259 -12.32 -13.75 -2.07
N PRO A 260 -12.63 -14.83 -2.78
CA PRO A 260 -14.02 -15.20 -3.02
C PRO A 260 -14.70 -15.82 -1.79
N GLN A 261 -13.96 -16.18 -0.75
CA GLN A 261 -14.55 -16.73 0.46
C GLN A 261 -15.41 -15.69 1.16
N SER A 262 -16.69 -15.98 1.29
CA SER A 262 -17.70 -15.05 1.83
C SER A 262 -17.86 -13.76 1.02
N SER A 263 -17.38 -13.72 -0.22
CA SER A 263 -17.45 -12.58 -1.13
C SER A 263 -17.95 -12.98 -2.51
N GLU A 264 -18.70 -14.09 -2.65
CA GLU A 264 -19.41 -14.38 -3.88
C GLU A 264 -20.32 -13.18 -4.21
N TYR A 265 -20.05 -12.53 -5.34
CA TYR A 265 -20.68 -11.25 -5.65
C TYR A 265 -21.92 -11.41 -6.49
N VAL A 266 -23.07 -10.95 -5.98
CA VAL A 266 -24.32 -10.94 -6.73
C VAL A 266 -24.35 -9.71 -7.63
N LEU A 267 -24.30 -9.91 -8.94
CA LEU A 267 -24.32 -8.87 -9.97
C LEU A 267 -25.67 -8.84 -10.65
N ASP A 268 -26.42 -7.76 -10.48
CA ASP A 268 -27.74 -7.59 -11.06
C ASP A 268 -27.68 -7.47 -12.59
N ALA A 269 -28.83 -7.69 -13.24
CA ALA A 269 -28.98 -7.53 -14.68
C ALA A 269 -28.55 -6.12 -15.13
N LYS A 270 -27.74 -6.04 -16.19
CA LYS A 270 -27.19 -4.80 -16.80
C LYS A 270 -26.16 -4.07 -15.95
N GLU A 271 -25.77 -4.62 -14.81
CA GLU A 271 -24.65 -4.08 -14.03
C GLU A 271 -23.29 -4.59 -14.57
N THR A 272 -22.26 -3.79 -14.33
CA THR A 272 -20.87 -4.13 -14.60
C THR A 272 -20.10 -4.14 -13.28
N PHE A 273 -19.36 -5.20 -13.03
CA PHE A 273 -18.42 -5.32 -11.95
C PHE A 273 -17.00 -5.09 -12.48
N SER A 274 -16.26 -4.17 -11.87
CA SER A 274 -14.83 -3.98 -12.14
C SER A 274 -14.02 -4.50 -10.96
N THR A 275 -13.02 -5.34 -11.24
CA THR A 275 -12.08 -5.84 -10.24
C THR A 275 -11.10 -4.74 -9.82
N PRO A 276 -10.40 -4.86 -8.69
CA PRO A 276 -9.22 -4.04 -8.39
C PRO A 276 -8.16 -4.19 -9.49
N HIS A 277 -7.24 -3.21 -9.58
CA HIS A 277 -6.10 -3.31 -10.46
C HIS A 277 -5.01 -4.21 -9.85
N LEU A 278 -4.33 -4.99 -10.69
CA LEU A 278 -3.10 -5.70 -10.38
C LEU A 278 -1.95 -5.02 -11.10
N ALA A 279 -1.04 -4.40 -10.37
CA ALA A 279 0.15 -3.77 -10.93
C ALA A 279 1.29 -4.78 -11.03
N LEU A 280 1.93 -4.84 -12.19
CA LEU A 280 3.05 -5.72 -12.51
C LEU A 280 4.28 -4.91 -12.90
N ALA A 281 5.43 -5.28 -12.34
CA ALA A 281 6.75 -4.75 -12.72
C ALA A 281 7.69 -5.90 -13.08
N PHE A 282 8.57 -5.69 -14.03
CA PHE A 282 9.66 -6.62 -14.36
C PHE A 282 11.00 -5.90 -14.33
N SER A 283 12.04 -6.53 -13.78
CA SER A 283 13.40 -5.99 -13.74
C SER A 283 14.46 -7.08 -13.82
N GLN A 284 15.56 -6.81 -14.54
CA GLN A 284 16.78 -7.63 -14.48
C GLN A 284 17.72 -7.22 -13.33
N GLN A 285 17.39 -6.14 -12.62
CA GLN A 285 18.17 -5.62 -11.50
C GLN A 285 17.68 -6.15 -10.14
N GLY A 286 17.18 -7.38 -10.12
CA GLY A 286 16.72 -8.04 -8.90
C GLY A 286 15.56 -7.35 -8.21
N MET A 287 15.37 -7.65 -6.93
CA MET A 287 14.31 -7.07 -6.10
C MET A 287 14.43 -5.53 -5.97
N GLY A 288 15.66 -5.00 -5.89
CA GLY A 288 15.88 -3.56 -5.81
C GLY A 288 15.42 -2.82 -7.06
N GLY A 289 15.57 -3.42 -8.24
CA GLY A 289 15.06 -2.89 -9.49
C GLY A 289 13.54 -2.78 -9.49
N VAL A 290 12.85 -3.85 -9.07
CA VAL A 290 11.40 -3.88 -8.89
C VAL A 290 10.95 -2.82 -7.87
N SER A 291 11.60 -2.74 -6.70
CA SER A 291 11.27 -1.75 -5.67
C SER A 291 11.36 -0.32 -6.22
N ARG A 292 12.46 0.04 -6.88
CA ARG A 292 12.61 1.39 -7.47
C ARG A 292 11.54 1.69 -8.51
N THR A 293 11.12 0.70 -9.29
CA THR A 293 10.03 0.84 -10.25
C THR A 293 8.71 1.18 -9.56
N PHE A 294 8.31 0.42 -8.51
CA PHE A 294 7.11 0.72 -7.72
C PHE A 294 7.21 2.07 -7.01
N HIS A 295 8.38 2.43 -6.45
CA HIS A 295 8.59 3.71 -5.79
C HIS A 295 8.41 4.90 -6.74
N ARG A 296 8.96 4.81 -7.96
CA ARG A 296 8.80 5.84 -9.00
C ARG A 296 7.34 5.92 -9.43
N TRP A 297 6.70 4.78 -9.70
CA TRP A 297 5.28 4.71 -10.04
C TRP A 297 4.40 5.39 -8.99
N ALA A 298 4.62 5.07 -7.71
CA ALA A 298 3.89 5.70 -6.62
C ALA A 298 4.02 7.25 -6.66
N ARG A 299 5.24 7.75 -6.83
CA ARG A 299 5.54 9.17 -6.77
C ARG A 299 5.11 9.96 -8.01
N THR A 300 5.17 9.36 -9.21
CA THR A 300 5.02 10.09 -10.47
C THR A 300 3.72 9.83 -11.21
N GLU A 301 3.02 8.74 -10.92
CA GLU A 301 1.83 8.32 -11.66
C GLU A 301 0.54 8.35 -10.82
N GLY A 302 0.56 9.09 -9.70
CA GLY A 302 -0.62 9.35 -8.87
C GLY A 302 -1.01 8.21 -7.91
N MET A 303 -0.14 7.20 -7.73
CA MET A 303 -0.38 6.10 -6.80
C MET A 303 0.01 6.42 -5.35
N LEU A 304 0.50 7.62 -5.11
CA LEU A 304 0.66 8.26 -3.81
C LEU A 304 0.13 9.69 -3.94
N HIS A 305 -0.85 10.08 -3.13
CA HIS A 305 -1.48 11.41 -3.25
C HIS A 305 -0.48 12.55 -3.13
N ARG A 306 0.48 12.43 -2.21
CA ARG A 306 1.58 13.40 -2.04
C ARG A 306 2.47 13.55 -3.28
N GLY A 307 2.60 12.51 -4.09
CA GLY A 307 3.51 12.47 -5.23
C GLY A 307 4.96 12.70 -4.80
N MET A 308 5.64 13.66 -5.43
CA MET A 308 7.04 14.03 -5.14
C MET A 308 7.21 15.01 -3.98
N LYS A 309 6.13 15.49 -3.34
CA LYS A 309 6.21 16.40 -2.20
C LYS A 309 6.85 15.71 -1.00
N THR A 310 7.68 16.43 -0.25
CA THR A 310 8.25 15.96 1.02
C THR A 310 7.32 16.26 2.19
N GLY A 311 7.38 15.43 3.24
CA GLY A 311 6.62 15.64 4.47
C GLY A 311 7.36 16.47 5.51
N ASP A 312 6.61 17.07 6.41
CA ASP A 312 7.09 17.87 7.53
C ASP A 312 7.65 16.98 8.66
N ILE A 313 8.55 17.54 9.48
CA ILE A 313 8.95 16.94 10.76
C ILE A 313 7.82 17.16 11.75
N LEU A 314 7.15 16.07 12.18
CA LEU A 314 6.03 16.16 13.08
C LEU A 314 6.33 15.63 14.49
N LEU A 315 5.54 16.11 15.46
CA LEU A 315 5.37 15.46 16.75
C LEU A 315 3.94 14.96 16.88
N ASN A 316 3.79 13.66 17.17
CA ASN A 316 2.51 13.04 17.50
C ASN A 316 2.41 12.86 19.02
N SER A 317 1.22 13.14 19.60
CA SER A 317 1.03 13.11 21.05
C SER A 317 0.82 11.72 21.64
N TRP A 318 0.58 10.66 20.82
CA TRP A 318 0.12 9.36 21.30
C TRP A 318 1.06 8.71 22.31
N GLU A 319 2.25 8.27 21.95
CA GLU A 319 3.17 7.62 22.90
C GLU A 319 3.66 8.57 24.01
N GLY A 320 3.52 9.87 23.81
CA GLY A 320 3.84 10.85 24.85
C GLY A 320 2.79 10.90 25.98
N LEU A 321 1.51 10.86 25.63
CA LEU A 321 0.42 11.17 26.57
C LEU A 321 -0.73 10.16 26.54
N TYR A 322 -0.85 9.36 25.49
CA TYR A 322 -2.02 8.51 25.25
C TYR A 322 -3.32 9.33 25.37
N PHE A 323 -4.32 8.85 26.10
CA PHE A 323 -5.60 9.54 26.33
C PHE A 323 -5.52 10.74 27.31
N ASP A 324 -4.37 10.98 27.94
CA ASP A 324 -4.20 12.04 28.93
C ASP A 324 -3.99 13.42 28.28
N ILE A 325 -4.89 13.74 27.37
CA ILE A 325 -4.95 14.99 26.61
C ILE A 325 -5.60 16.08 27.46
N ASN A 326 -4.98 17.25 27.50
CA ASN A 326 -5.61 18.50 27.93
C ASN A 326 -4.92 19.69 27.25
N GLU A 327 -5.56 20.86 27.30
CA GLU A 327 -5.11 22.05 26.58
C GLU A 327 -3.68 22.45 26.95
N GLU A 328 -3.34 22.48 28.25
CA GLU A 328 -2.01 22.86 28.75
C GLU A 328 -0.91 21.94 28.22
N ARG A 329 -1.13 20.61 28.27
CA ARG A 329 -0.17 19.63 27.78
C ARG A 329 0.01 19.68 26.27
N MET A 330 -1.07 19.92 25.52
CA MET A 330 -0.99 20.08 24.06
C MET A 330 -0.15 21.31 23.70
N ILE A 331 -0.38 22.43 24.37
CA ILE A 331 0.41 23.66 24.18
C ILE A 331 1.87 23.43 24.55
N GLN A 332 2.15 22.74 25.66
CA GLN A 332 3.52 22.39 26.06
C GLN A 332 4.25 21.58 25.00
N MET A 333 3.59 20.56 24.42
CA MET A 333 4.19 19.76 23.35
C MET A 333 4.42 20.58 22.08
N MET A 334 3.55 21.57 21.79
CA MET A 334 3.77 22.51 20.67
C MET A 334 4.99 23.43 20.94
N ASP A 335 5.16 23.92 22.19
CA ASP A 335 6.36 24.65 22.56
C ASP A 335 7.63 23.83 22.36
N ASP A 336 7.60 22.58 22.82
CA ASP A 336 8.73 21.66 22.72
C ASP A 336 9.11 21.37 21.28
N ILE A 337 8.16 21.01 20.41
CA ILE A 337 8.48 20.67 19.01
C ILE A 337 8.93 21.89 18.21
N ALA A 338 8.35 23.07 18.46
CA ALA A 338 8.77 24.30 17.82
C ALA A 338 10.20 24.67 18.23
N ALA A 339 10.55 24.54 19.52
CA ALA A 339 11.89 24.77 20.02
C ALA A 339 12.93 23.80 19.45
N LEU A 340 12.56 22.56 19.19
CA LEU A 340 13.41 21.55 18.53
C LEU A 340 13.58 21.79 17.02
N GLY A 341 12.77 22.67 16.43
CA GLY A 341 12.79 22.97 15.00
C GLY A 341 11.88 22.05 14.16
N GLY A 342 10.89 21.38 14.79
CA GLY A 342 9.84 20.67 14.07
C GLY A 342 8.86 21.61 13.38
N GLU A 343 7.95 21.04 12.58
CA GLU A 343 7.13 21.80 11.63
C GLU A 343 5.62 21.56 11.78
N LEU A 344 5.24 20.48 12.48
CA LEU A 344 3.85 20.05 12.63
C LEU A 344 3.64 19.39 14.00
N PHE A 345 2.53 19.71 14.65
CA PHE A 345 2.03 18.99 15.82
C PHE A 345 0.73 18.27 15.48
N VAL A 346 0.63 16.99 15.86
CA VAL A 346 -0.55 16.16 15.64
C VAL A 346 -1.11 15.72 16.99
N MET A 347 -2.32 16.18 17.31
CA MET A 347 -3.10 15.70 18.45
C MET A 347 -3.75 14.37 18.11
N ASP A 348 -3.37 13.30 18.81
CA ASP A 348 -3.87 11.96 18.61
C ASP A 348 -5.20 11.68 19.35
N ASP A 349 -5.61 10.42 19.52
CA ASP A 349 -6.87 9.99 20.12
C ASP A 349 -7.08 10.57 21.53
N GLY A 350 -8.33 10.88 21.89
CA GLY A 350 -8.72 11.30 23.23
C GLY A 350 -9.26 12.73 23.36
N TRP A 351 -9.38 13.50 22.26
CA TRP A 351 -9.79 14.90 22.25
C TRP A 351 -11.31 15.15 22.23
N PHE A 352 -12.11 14.12 22.00
CA PHE A 352 -13.55 14.21 21.71
C PHE A 352 -14.42 13.53 22.76
N GLY A 353 -15.70 13.87 22.76
CA GLY A 353 -16.77 13.32 23.59
C GLY A 353 -17.45 14.36 24.47
N ASP A 354 -18.77 14.25 24.62
CA ASP A 354 -19.57 15.12 25.51
C ASP A 354 -20.24 14.29 26.61
N LYS A 355 -21.22 13.47 26.27
CA LYS A 355 -21.93 12.60 27.22
C LYS A 355 -20.99 11.56 27.86
N TYR A 356 -20.15 10.96 27.07
CA TYR A 356 -19.11 10.02 27.47
C TYR A 356 -17.74 10.67 27.26
N GLN A 357 -16.74 10.34 28.08
CA GLN A 357 -15.38 10.85 27.93
C GLN A 357 -14.47 9.81 27.28
N ARG A 358 -13.66 10.21 26.32
CA ARG A 358 -12.63 9.39 25.67
C ARG A 358 -11.36 9.33 26.54
N ASN A 359 -11.38 8.54 27.61
CA ASN A 359 -10.23 8.35 28.51
C ASN A 359 -9.54 6.99 28.31
N ASP A 360 -10.14 6.13 27.50
CA ASP A 360 -9.66 4.81 27.06
C ASP A 360 -10.45 4.35 25.83
N ASP A 361 -10.17 3.14 25.34
CA ASP A 361 -10.82 2.56 24.15
C ASP A 361 -12.29 2.15 24.36
N SER A 362 -12.84 2.26 25.58
CA SER A 362 -14.13 1.62 25.93
C SER A 362 -15.36 2.45 25.54
N SER A 363 -15.20 3.71 25.19
CA SER A 363 -16.32 4.62 24.95
C SER A 363 -16.04 5.72 23.95
N THR A 364 -17.12 6.40 23.52
CA THR A 364 -17.13 7.69 22.80
C THR A 364 -16.80 7.64 21.33
N LEU A 365 -16.10 6.60 20.84
CA LEU A 365 -15.80 6.50 19.41
C LEU A 365 -17.09 6.56 18.59
N GLY A 366 -17.17 7.52 17.67
CA GLY A 366 -18.37 7.91 16.92
C GLY A 366 -18.90 9.31 17.27
N ASP A 367 -18.54 9.87 18.43
CA ASP A 367 -19.03 11.15 18.93
C ASP A 367 -17.98 12.25 18.73
N TRP A 368 -17.89 12.80 17.53
CA TRP A 368 -16.82 13.72 17.09
C TRP A 368 -17.06 15.17 17.56
N VAL A 369 -17.33 15.34 18.85
CA VAL A 369 -17.54 16.63 19.51
C VAL A 369 -16.39 16.89 20.46
N VAL A 370 -15.81 18.09 20.44
CA VAL A 370 -14.68 18.47 21.32
C VAL A 370 -15.05 18.30 22.80
N ASP A 371 -14.25 17.53 23.54
CA ASP A 371 -14.40 17.42 25.00
C ASP A 371 -14.00 18.74 25.67
N LYS A 372 -15.01 19.50 26.11
CA LYS A 372 -14.82 20.79 26.77
C LYS A 372 -14.21 20.72 28.16
N LYS A 373 -14.12 19.54 28.78
CA LYS A 373 -13.42 19.36 30.04
C LYS A 373 -11.91 19.28 29.82
N LYS A 374 -11.49 18.61 28.74
CA LYS A 374 -10.07 18.50 28.32
C LYS A 374 -9.59 19.76 27.60
N LEU A 375 -10.43 20.30 26.72
CA LEU A 375 -10.13 21.43 25.85
C LEU A 375 -11.18 22.55 26.06
N PRO A 376 -11.14 23.30 27.17
CA PRO A 376 -12.16 24.26 27.52
C PRO A 376 -12.34 25.39 26.50
N ASN A 377 -11.23 25.80 25.84
CA ASN A 377 -11.25 26.82 24.80
C ASN A 377 -11.36 26.24 23.36
N GLY A 378 -11.55 24.93 23.22
CA GLY A 378 -11.79 24.27 21.96
C GLY A 378 -10.53 24.08 21.10
N LEU A 379 -10.73 23.58 19.87
CA LEU A 379 -9.65 23.42 18.90
C LEU A 379 -9.09 24.76 18.44
N GLU A 380 -9.89 25.82 18.47
CA GLU A 380 -9.48 27.19 18.10
C GLU A 380 -8.27 27.65 18.88
N ALA A 381 -8.23 27.37 20.19
CA ALA A 381 -7.10 27.71 21.03
C ALA A 381 -5.82 26.99 20.67
N LEU A 382 -5.91 25.69 20.37
CA LEU A 382 -4.77 24.87 19.97
C LEU A 382 -4.24 25.26 18.58
N ILE A 383 -5.13 25.48 17.62
CA ILE A 383 -4.76 25.92 16.26
C ILE A 383 -4.07 27.28 16.31
N LYS A 384 -4.60 28.21 17.11
CA LYS A 384 -3.97 29.51 17.35
C LYS A 384 -2.59 29.34 17.98
N ALA A 385 -2.47 28.48 19.00
CA ALA A 385 -1.20 28.21 19.68
C ALA A 385 -0.14 27.63 18.73
N ALA A 386 -0.52 26.73 17.82
CA ALA A 386 0.37 26.20 16.78
C ALA A 386 0.83 27.30 15.82
N ARG A 387 -0.10 28.12 15.33
CA ARG A 387 0.20 29.24 14.42
C ARG A 387 1.16 30.27 15.07
N GLU A 388 0.95 30.63 16.33
CA GLU A 388 1.81 31.55 17.05
C GLU A 388 3.25 31.05 17.22
N ARG A 389 3.46 29.72 17.14
CA ARG A 389 4.76 29.07 17.20
C ARG A 389 5.34 28.77 15.81
N GLY A 390 4.65 29.18 14.75
CA GLY A 390 5.07 28.96 13.37
C GLY A 390 5.06 27.48 12.94
N ILE A 391 4.25 26.62 13.59
CA ILE A 391 4.05 25.22 13.25
C ILE A 391 2.62 24.95 12.76
N LYS A 392 2.43 23.87 12.01
CA LYS A 392 1.13 23.40 11.57
C LYS A 392 0.43 22.59 12.65
N PHE A 393 -0.89 22.46 12.54
CA PHE A 393 -1.71 21.64 13.43
C PHE A 393 -2.36 20.49 12.68
N GLY A 394 -2.36 19.30 13.29
CA GLY A 394 -3.01 18.09 12.80
C GLY A 394 -3.85 17.42 13.88
N ILE A 395 -4.75 16.51 13.43
CA ILE A 395 -5.72 15.85 14.31
C ILE A 395 -5.94 14.40 13.89
N TRP A 396 -6.20 13.53 14.87
CA TRP A 396 -6.54 12.13 14.67
C TRP A 396 -8.06 11.92 14.57
N ILE A 397 -8.49 11.00 13.70
CA ILE A 397 -9.87 10.52 13.59
C ILE A 397 -9.91 9.02 13.28
N GLU A 398 -11.00 8.34 13.68
CA GLU A 398 -11.29 6.94 13.33
C GLU A 398 -12.78 6.82 12.89
N PRO A 399 -13.12 7.25 11.67
CA PRO A 399 -14.52 7.42 11.24
C PRO A 399 -15.23 6.13 10.82
N GLU A 400 -14.48 5.01 10.76
CA GLU A 400 -15.01 3.69 10.33
C GLU A 400 -15.50 2.83 11.50
N ALA A 401 -15.29 3.26 12.73
CA ALA A 401 -15.60 2.48 13.92
C ALA A 401 -16.49 3.22 14.93
N VAL A 402 -17.12 2.47 15.81
CA VAL A 402 -18.01 3.00 16.85
C VAL A 402 -17.92 2.17 18.13
N ASN A 403 -17.94 2.82 19.29
CA ASN A 403 -18.15 2.13 20.55
C ASN A 403 -19.65 1.92 20.81
N THR A 404 -20.01 0.81 21.43
CA THR A 404 -21.40 0.62 21.89
C THR A 404 -21.80 1.62 22.99
N LYS A 405 -20.81 2.20 23.68
CA LYS A 405 -20.98 3.29 24.65
C LYS A 405 -20.64 4.61 23.98
N SER A 406 -21.52 5.07 23.06
CA SER A 406 -21.45 6.34 22.36
C SER A 406 -22.85 6.84 22.04
N GLU A 407 -23.01 8.14 21.85
CA GLU A 407 -24.29 8.74 21.44
C GLU A 407 -24.66 8.33 20.02
N LEU A 408 -23.66 8.14 19.13
CA LEU A 408 -23.87 7.63 17.79
C LEU A 408 -24.55 6.26 17.83
N PHE A 409 -24.03 5.32 18.61
CA PHE A 409 -24.60 3.97 18.69
C PHE A 409 -25.97 3.96 19.37
N GLU A 410 -26.22 4.84 20.36
CA GLU A 410 -27.55 5.00 20.95
C GLU A 410 -28.59 5.46 19.94
N LYS A 411 -28.22 6.36 19.02
CA LYS A 411 -29.08 6.92 17.97
C LYS A 411 -29.23 6.02 16.76
N HIS A 412 -28.15 5.34 16.37
CA HIS A 412 -28.03 4.58 15.13
C HIS A 412 -27.35 3.22 15.34
N PRO A 413 -27.88 2.32 16.19
CA PRO A 413 -27.29 1.00 16.39
C PRO A 413 -27.29 0.15 15.09
N GLU A 414 -28.20 0.47 14.15
CA GLU A 414 -28.30 -0.19 12.84
C GLU A 414 -27.19 0.20 11.85
N TRP A 415 -26.37 1.18 12.17
CA TRP A 415 -25.24 1.59 11.32
C TRP A 415 -23.99 0.71 11.49
N ALA A 416 -23.91 -0.07 12.56
CA ALA A 416 -22.84 -1.05 12.71
C ALA A 416 -23.11 -2.31 11.87
N LEU A 417 -22.05 -2.90 11.31
CA LEU A 417 -22.14 -4.21 10.68
C LEU A 417 -22.63 -5.24 11.68
N GLN A 418 -23.73 -5.91 11.35
CA GLN A 418 -24.39 -6.88 12.22
C GLN A 418 -25.38 -7.79 11.49
N THR A 419 -25.59 -8.97 12.04
CA THR A 419 -26.66 -9.87 11.59
C THR A 419 -27.86 -9.79 12.53
N LYS A 420 -29.04 -9.51 12.00
CA LYS A 420 -30.27 -9.43 12.79
C LYS A 420 -30.48 -10.67 13.66
N GLY A 421 -30.67 -10.45 14.98
CA GLY A 421 -30.94 -11.52 15.95
C GLY A 421 -29.70 -12.26 16.44
N ARG A 422 -28.49 -11.90 16.00
CA ARG A 422 -27.23 -12.41 16.56
C ARG A 422 -26.64 -11.43 17.58
N LYS A 423 -25.96 -11.98 18.60
CA LYS A 423 -25.21 -11.16 19.55
C LYS A 423 -24.02 -10.48 18.81
N LEU A 424 -23.85 -9.18 19.04
CA LEU A 424 -22.72 -8.42 18.53
C LEU A 424 -21.40 -8.97 19.09
N LYS A 425 -20.43 -9.16 18.21
CA LYS A 425 -19.03 -9.45 18.56
C LYS A 425 -18.26 -8.14 18.48
N LEU A 426 -17.63 -7.77 19.58
CA LEU A 426 -16.83 -6.55 19.65
C LEU A 426 -15.38 -6.87 19.31
N GLY A 427 -14.80 -6.09 18.42
CA GLY A 427 -13.37 -6.09 18.09
C GLY A 427 -12.55 -5.24 19.07
N ARG A 428 -11.24 -5.10 18.82
CA ARG A 428 -10.29 -4.30 19.61
C ARG A 428 -10.47 -4.50 21.12
N GLY A 429 -10.15 -5.70 21.59
CA GLY A 429 -10.25 -6.03 23.03
C GLY A 429 -11.67 -6.02 23.60
N GLY A 430 -12.70 -6.08 22.76
CA GLY A 430 -14.11 -6.12 23.19
C GLY A 430 -14.77 -4.74 23.32
N THR A 431 -14.28 -3.73 22.60
CA THR A 431 -14.76 -2.34 22.76
C THR A 431 -15.40 -1.72 21.50
N GLN A 432 -15.02 -2.18 20.30
CA GLN A 432 -15.38 -1.51 19.04
C GLN A 432 -16.21 -2.37 18.10
N LEU A 433 -17.05 -1.71 17.30
CA LEU A 433 -17.77 -2.23 16.13
C LEU A 433 -17.35 -1.46 14.89
N VAL A 434 -17.38 -2.12 13.73
CA VAL A 434 -17.15 -1.49 12.43
C VAL A 434 -18.49 -0.97 11.89
N LEU A 435 -18.50 0.27 11.40
CA LEU A 435 -19.64 0.89 10.75
C LEU A 435 -19.86 0.31 9.35
N ASP A 436 -21.11 0.24 8.91
CA ASP A 436 -21.52 -0.34 7.64
C ASP A 436 -21.31 0.64 6.47
N MET A 437 -20.11 0.66 5.88
CA MET A 437 -19.77 1.48 4.71
C MET A 437 -20.54 1.09 3.43
N THR A 438 -21.31 -0.01 3.43
CA THR A 438 -22.22 -0.29 2.32
C THR A 438 -23.42 0.66 2.32
N ASN A 439 -23.71 1.30 3.47
CA ASN A 439 -24.82 2.22 3.66
C ASN A 439 -24.42 3.68 3.31
N PRO A 440 -25.06 4.32 2.31
CA PRO A 440 -24.77 5.71 1.95
C PRO A 440 -24.89 6.71 3.10
N LYS A 441 -25.77 6.48 4.09
CA LYS A 441 -25.89 7.35 5.27
C LYS A 441 -24.65 7.29 6.16
N VAL A 442 -24.04 6.11 6.26
CA VAL A 442 -22.78 5.91 6.98
C VAL A 442 -21.61 6.55 6.21
N GLN A 443 -21.61 6.44 4.88
CA GLN A 443 -20.64 7.14 4.02
C GLN A 443 -20.74 8.66 4.20
N ASP A 444 -21.96 9.21 4.24
CA ASP A 444 -22.18 10.65 4.49
C ASP A 444 -21.71 11.05 5.89
N PHE A 445 -21.98 10.22 6.91
CA PHE A 445 -21.49 10.46 8.26
C PHE A 445 -19.95 10.51 8.30
N ALA A 446 -19.27 9.53 7.72
CA ALA A 446 -17.80 9.48 7.67
C ALA A 446 -17.20 10.69 6.91
N PHE A 447 -17.82 11.07 5.78
CA PHE A 447 -17.44 12.27 5.04
C PHE A 447 -17.63 13.54 5.89
N ASN A 448 -18.76 13.67 6.57
CA ASN A 448 -19.10 14.87 7.34
C ASN A 448 -18.16 15.10 8.53
N ILE A 449 -17.58 14.05 9.13
CA ILE A 449 -16.56 14.21 10.18
C ILE A 449 -15.41 15.09 9.68
N VAL A 450 -14.89 14.78 8.50
CA VAL A 450 -13.79 15.56 7.89
C VAL A 450 -14.29 16.91 7.39
N ASP A 451 -15.47 16.94 6.77
CA ASP A 451 -16.05 18.16 6.20
C ASP A 451 -16.34 19.22 7.27
N ASP A 452 -16.92 18.82 8.39
CA ASP A 452 -17.23 19.71 9.52
C ASP A 452 -15.94 20.24 10.16
N LEU A 453 -14.94 19.36 10.36
CA LEU A 453 -13.64 19.77 10.90
C LEU A 453 -12.94 20.80 10.01
N LEU A 454 -12.80 20.51 8.72
CA LEU A 454 -12.04 21.38 7.81
C LEU A 454 -12.82 22.62 7.38
N THR A 455 -14.15 22.58 7.38
CA THR A 455 -14.99 23.77 7.14
C THR A 455 -14.93 24.73 8.33
N LYS A 456 -14.99 24.20 9.56
CA LYS A 456 -14.92 25.01 10.76
C LYS A 456 -13.50 25.47 11.08
N TYR A 457 -12.51 24.62 10.81
CA TYR A 457 -11.11 24.82 11.12
C TYR A 457 -10.21 24.64 9.89
N PRO A 458 -10.24 25.56 8.93
CA PRO A 458 -9.50 25.42 7.66
C PRO A 458 -7.97 25.47 7.81
N GLU A 459 -7.47 25.79 9.00
CA GLU A 459 -6.04 25.78 9.33
C GLU A 459 -5.52 24.38 9.74
N ILE A 460 -6.41 23.37 9.89
CA ILE A 460 -5.98 21.98 10.08
C ILE A 460 -5.27 21.52 8.80
N ALA A 461 -3.98 21.24 8.91
CA ALA A 461 -3.12 20.89 7.79
C ALA A 461 -2.92 19.36 7.62
N TYR A 462 -3.30 18.58 8.64
CA TYR A 462 -3.02 17.16 8.69
C TYR A 462 -4.11 16.38 9.44
N ILE A 463 -4.46 15.24 8.90
CA ILE A 463 -5.39 14.28 9.52
C ILE A 463 -4.69 12.90 9.59
N LYS A 464 -4.63 12.30 10.78
CA LYS A 464 -4.33 10.89 10.96
C LYS A 464 -5.65 10.13 10.96
N TRP A 465 -5.90 9.36 9.90
CA TRP A 465 -7.09 8.53 9.74
C TRP A 465 -6.78 7.10 10.16
N ASP A 466 -7.41 6.64 11.22
CA ASP A 466 -7.18 5.32 11.79
C ASP A 466 -8.35 4.35 11.53
N ALA A 467 -8.07 3.04 11.61
CA ALA A 467 -9.04 1.96 11.53
C ALA A 467 -8.56 0.76 12.35
N ASN A 468 -8.95 0.71 13.61
CA ASN A 468 -8.36 -0.22 14.60
C ASN A 468 -9.14 -1.54 14.74
N ALA A 469 -10.34 -1.66 14.16
CA ALA A 469 -11.17 -2.84 14.30
C ALA A 469 -11.26 -3.65 13.00
N SER A 470 -11.09 -4.97 13.10
CA SER A 470 -11.44 -5.92 12.01
C SER A 470 -12.95 -6.12 11.96
N ILE A 471 -13.48 -6.56 10.81
CA ILE A 471 -14.91 -6.87 10.65
C ILE A 471 -15.23 -8.18 11.39
N GLN A 472 -15.81 -8.07 12.58
CA GLN A 472 -16.17 -9.21 13.43
C GLN A 472 -17.61 -9.72 13.20
N ASN A 473 -18.46 -8.89 12.59
CA ASN A 473 -19.85 -9.22 12.35
C ASN A 473 -20.11 -9.21 10.85
N TYR A 474 -20.35 -10.38 10.30
CA TYR A 474 -20.64 -10.54 8.88
C TYR A 474 -22.13 -10.39 8.62
N GLY A 475 -22.56 -9.18 8.34
CA GLY A 475 -23.94 -8.85 8.02
C GLY A 475 -24.16 -7.34 7.91
N SER A 476 -25.04 -6.94 7.02
CA SER A 476 -25.51 -5.57 6.86
C SER A 476 -27.03 -5.50 7.03
N LEU A 477 -27.51 -4.58 7.86
CA LEU A 477 -28.95 -4.32 7.96
C LEU A 477 -29.46 -3.46 6.80
N TYR A 478 -28.55 -2.85 6.04
CA TYR A 478 -28.85 -2.04 4.86
C TYR A 478 -29.01 -2.89 3.59
N LEU A 479 -28.05 -3.80 3.35
CA LEU A 479 -28.06 -4.64 2.15
C LEU A 479 -29.25 -5.62 2.13
N PRO A 480 -29.87 -5.85 0.96
CA PRO A 480 -30.91 -6.87 0.82
C PRO A 480 -30.36 -8.28 1.09
N LYS A 481 -31.25 -9.22 1.42
CA LYS A 481 -30.88 -10.57 1.85
C LYS A 481 -30.01 -11.33 0.82
N ASN A 482 -30.29 -11.13 -0.45
CA ASN A 482 -29.56 -11.79 -1.54
C ASN A 482 -28.20 -11.16 -1.87
N LYS A 483 -27.87 -9.98 -1.30
CA LYS A 483 -26.58 -9.30 -1.49
C LYS A 483 -25.71 -9.28 -0.21
N GLN A 484 -26.01 -10.11 0.79
CA GLN A 484 -25.20 -10.16 2.01
C GLN A 484 -23.76 -10.60 1.76
N THR A 485 -23.50 -11.41 0.74
CA THR A 485 -22.14 -11.81 0.33
C THR A 485 -21.36 -10.69 -0.35
N ASN A 486 -22.01 -9.60 -0.76
CA ASN A 486 -21.32 -8.45 -1.33
C ASN A 486 -20.61 -7.56 -0.28
N ILE A 487 -20.83 -7.79 1.04
CA ILE A 487 -20.40 -6.90 2.13
C ILE A 487 -18.93 -6.50 2.04
N TYR A 488 -18.02 -7.48 1.94
CA TYR A 488 -16.59 -7.18 1.95
C TYR A 488 -16.15 -6.34 0.76
N VAL A 489 -16.79 -6.51 -0.40
CA VAL A 489 -16.51 -5.70 -1.59
C VAL A 489 -17.14 -4.31 -1.47
N ASP A 490 -18.43 -4.26 -1.16
CA ASP A 490 -19.20 -3.01 -1.15
C ASP A 490 -18.80 -2.11 0.03
N TYR A 491 -18.32 -2.68 1.15
CA TYR A 491 -17.69 -1.93 2.24
C TYR A 491 -16.51 -1.08 1.73
N HIS A 492 -15.53 -1.71 1.07
CA HIS A 492 -14.36 -0.99 0.57
C HIS A 492 -14.71 -0.02 -0.56
N ARG A 493 -15.62 -0.38 -1.45
CA ARG A 493 -16.14 0.56 -2.46
C ARG A 493 -16.81 1.77 -1.81
N GLY A 494 -17.53 1.56 -0.71
CA GLY A 494 -18.11 2.64 0.08
C GLY A 494 -17.07 3.54 0.71
N LEU A 495 -16.02 2.96 1.30
CA LEU A 495 -14.88 3.70 1.86
C LEU A 495 -14.15 4.53 0.78
N LEU A 496 -13.85 3.93 -0.38
CA LEU A 496 -13.19 4.64 -1.47
C LEU A 496 -14.01 5.83 -1.96
N LYS A 497 -15.34 5.72 -2.05
CA LYS A 497 -16.23 6.85 -2.38
C LYS A 497 -16.13 7.99 -1.36
N VAL A 498 -16.01 7.68 -0.08
CA VAL A 498 -15.82 8.70 0.98
C VAL A 498 -14.47 9.40 0.79
N LEU A 499 -13.40 8.64 0.60
CA LEU A 499 -12.04 9.18 0.42
C LEU A 499 -11.93 10.02 -0.85
N GLU A 500 -12.52 9.57 -1.96
CA GLU A 500 -12.57 10.33 -3.21
C GLU A 500 -13.29 11.68 -3.03
N ARG A 501 -14.45 11.69 -2.37
CA ARG A 501 -15.18 12.93 -2.04
C ARG A 501 -14.33 13.89 -1.21
N ILE A 502 -13.59 13.38 -0.23
CA ILE A 502 -12.69 14.16 0.61
C ILE A 502 -11.58 14.76 -0.25
N ARG A 503 -10.92 13.97 -1.10
CA ARG A 503 -9.82 14.43 -1.97
C ARG A 503 -10.26 15.46 -3.00
N VAL A 504 -11.45 15.32 -3.56
CA VAL A 504 -12.03 16.32 -4.48
C VAL A 504 -12.26 17.65 -3.76
N LYS A 505 -12.74 17.63 -2.51
CA LYS A 505 -13.05 18.87 -1.77
C LYS A 505 -11.83 19.47 -1.06
N TYR A 506 -10.92 18.64 -0.56
CA TYR A 506 -9.75 19.00 0.25
C TYR A 506 -8.45 18.39 -0.27
N PRO A 507 -8.01 18.77 -1.48
CA PRO A 507 -6.85 18.13 -2.11
C PRO A 507 -5.52 18.44 -1.40
N GLU A 508 -5.44 19.53 -0.63
CA GLU A 508 -4.18 19.98 -0.02
C GLU A 508 -3.98 19.50 1.43
N VAL A 509 -5.02 18.98 2.09
CA VAL A 509 -4.86 18.44 3.45
C VAL A 509 -4.05 17.15 3.40
N VAL A 510 -3.03 17.05 4.23
CA VAL A 510 -2.27 15.82 4.36
C VAL A 510 -3.09 14.80 5.15
N ILE A 511 -3.27 13.58 4.60
CA ILE A 511 -3.94 12.50 5.30
C ILE A 511 -2.97 11.31 5.41
N GLN A 512 -2.74 10.86 6.65
CA GLN A 512 -1.99 9.65 6.95
C GLN A 512 -2.94 8.47 7.12
N ASP A 513 -2.66 7.37 6.43
CA ASP A 513 -3.33 6.09 6.66
C ASP A 513 -2.73 5.39 7.89
N CYS A 514 -3.60 5.01 8.81
CA CYS A 514 -3.27 4.18 9.97
C CYS A 514 -4.35 3.10 10.13
N ALA A 515 -3.94 1.92 10.53
CA ALA A 515 -4.86 0.83 10.88
C ALA A 515 -4.20 -0.05 11.95
N SER A 516 -4.08 0.45 13.18
CA SER A 516 -3.21 -0.10 14.21
C SER A 516 -1.79 -0.31 13.65
N GLY A 517 -1.14 0.76 13.24
CA GLY A 517 0.11 0.68 12.47
C GLY A 517 -0.14 0.45 10.97
N GLY A 518 0.66 -0.43 10.37
CA GLY A 518 0.68 -0.71 8.93
C GLY A 518 -0.41 -1.65 8.43
N GLY A 519 -1.51 -1.83 9.17
CA GLY A 519 -2.56 -2.80 8.84
C GLY A 519 -3.30 -2.55 7.52
N ARG A 520 -3.08 -1.40 6.86
CA ARG A 520 -3.62 -1.06 5.53
C ARG A 520 -2.57 -0.50 4.57
N ALA A 521 -1.30 -0.78 4.80
CA ALA A 521 -0.24 -0.40 3.88
C ALA A 521 -0.41 -1.14 2.54
N ASN A 522 -1.10 -0.54 1.57
CA ASN A 522 -1.37 -1.13 0.25
C ASN A 522 -1.63 -0.06 -0.83
N TYR A 523 -1.47 -0.43 -2.09
CA TYR A 523 -1.72 0.45 -3.24
C TYR A 523 -3.22 0.70 -3.54
N GLY A 524 -4.14 0.03 -2.85
CA GLY A 524 -5.58 0.30 -2.96
C GLY A 524 -6.00 1.60 -2.27
N LEU A 525 -5.28 2.00 -1.20
CA LEU A 525 -5.57 3.23 -0.45
C LEU A 525 -4.55 4.35 -0.70
N LEU A 526 -3.32 4.02 -1.05
CA LEU A 526 -2.25 5.01 -1.19
C LEU A 526 -2.58 6.18 -2.15
N PRO A 527 -3.40 6.03 -3.23
CA PRO A 527 -3.84 7.16 -4.04
C PRO A 527 -4.68 8.22 -3.29
N TYR A 528 -5.24 7.85 -2.15
CA TYR A 528 -6.06 8.73 -1.32
C TYR A 528 -5.32 9.25 -0.08
N PHE A 529 -4.12 8.72 0.21
CA PHE A 529 -3.32 9.08 1.37
C PHE A 529 -1.97 9.67 0.95
N ASP A 530 -1.43 10.54 1.77
CA ASP A 530 -0.12 11.17 1.54
C ASP A 530 1.01 10.33 2.11
N GLU A 531 0.71 9.55 3.11
CA GLU A 531 1.65 8.66 3.81
C GLU A 531 0.89 7.61 4.63
N MET A 532 1.60 6.61 5.09
CA MET A 532 1.10 5.58 6.00
C MET A 532 1.94 5.50 7.25
N TRP A 533 1.29 5.17 8.38
CA TRP A 533 1.96 4.77 9.61
C TRP A 533 2.39 3.31 9.49
N VAL A 534 3.68 3.05 9.33
CA VAL A 534 4.17 1.71 8.96
C VAL A 534 4.08 0.70 10.09
N SER A 535 4.06 1.14 11.35
CA SER A 535 3.88 0.29 12.53
C SER A 535 3.68 1.12 13.79
N ASP A 536 2.85 0.63 14.73
CA ASP A 536 2.76 1.16 16.08
C ASP A 536 4.03 0.87 16.92
N ASN A 537 4.90 -0.01 16.43
CA ASN A 537 6.16 -0.29 17.07
C ASN A 537 7.21 0.76 16.73
N THR A 538 7.59 1.61 17.67
CA THR A 538 8.62 2.65 17.51
C THR A 538 10.00 2.23 18.05
N ASP A 539 10.19 0.97 18.49
CA ASP A 539 11.52 0.46 18.83
C ASP A 539 12.45 0.51 17.62
N ALA A 540 13.50 1.30 17.70
CA ALA A 540 14.34 1.60 16.55
C ALA A 540 15.04 0.37 15.95
N LEU A 541 15.39 -0.65 16.76
CA LEU A 541 15.97 -1.87 16.22
C LEU A 541 14.95 -2.65 15.39
N GLN A 542 13.73 -2.82 15.91
CA GLN A 542 12.66 -3.49 15.17
C GLN A 542 12.26 -2.70 13.93
N ARG A 543 12.27 -1.35 14.01
CA ARG A 543 12.02 -0.49 12.85
C ARG A 543 13.04 -0.67 11.72
N VAL A 544 14.30 -1.03 12.00
CA VAL A 544 15.25 -1.38 10.92
C VAL A 544 14.68 -2.52 10.04
N TYR A 545 14.06 -3.54 10.65
CA TYR A 545 13.46 -4.67 9.92
C TYR A 545 12.14 -4.29 9.25
N ILE A 546 11.22 -3.66 10.00
CA ILE A 546 9.90 -3.24 9.50
C ILE A 546 10.03 -2.28 8.31
N GLN A 547 10.87 -1.25 8.44
CA GLN A 547 11.12 -0.27 7.37
C GLN A 547 11.81 -0.88 6.16
N TYR A 548 12.72 -1.84 6.38
CA TYR A 548 13.37 -2.58 5.31
C TYR A 548 12.36 -3.39 4.50
N GLY A 549 11.48 -4.15 5.17
CA GLY A 549 10.43 -4.93 4.51
C GLY A 549 9.41 -4.04 3.79
N THR A 550 8.90 -3.01 4.45
CA THR A 550 7.95 -2.05 3.84
C THR A 550 8.54 -1.39 2.59
N SER A 551 9.85 -1.11 2.58
CA SER A 551 10.55 -0.52 1.44
C SER A 551 10.67 -1.44 0.21
N LEU A 552 10.23 -2.70 0.28
CA LEU A 552 10.17 -3.55 -0.92
C LEU A 552 9.21 -2.97 -1.96
N PHE A 553 8.12 -2.35 -1.51
CA PHE A 553 7.10 -1.80 -2.40
C PHE A 553 6.87 -0.29 -2.23
N PHE A 554 7.09 0.29 -1.04
CA PHE A 554 6.68 1.67 -0.75
C PHE A 554 7.86 2.63 -0.66
N PRO A 555 7.74 3.85 -1.26
CA PRO A 555 8.80 4.86 -1.22
C PRO A 555 8.91 5.52 0.15
N ALA A 556 10.08 6.06 0.45
CA ALA A 556 10.39 6.65 1.75
C ALA A 556 9.47 7.83 2.17
N ASN A 557 8.98 8.61 1.20
CA ASN A 557 8.05 9.70 1.49
C ASN A 557 6.63 9.23 1.83
N ALA A 558 6.29 7.97 1.53
CA ALA A 558 5.04 7.35 1.97
C ALA A 558 5.14 6.75 3.37
N MET A 559 6.36 6.55 3.90
CA MET A 559 6.59 5.84 5.17
C MET A 559 6.84 6.83 6.32
N ALA A 560 5.86 6.99 7.21
CA ALA A 560 6.03 7.76 8.43
C ALA A 560 6.90 7.00 9.44
N GLN A 561 7.95 7.67 9.94
CA GLN A 561 8.94 7.07 10.82
C GLN A 561 9.23 8.01 11.98
N HIS A 562 8.98 7.53 13.21
CA HIS A 562 9.08 8.38 14.41
C HIS A 562 10.21 7.95 15.34
N ILE A 563 10.82 8.94 15.98
CA ILE A 563 11.71 8.75 17.12
C ILE A 563 10.82 8.44 18.32
N GLY A 564 10.79 7.20 18.76
CA GLY A 564 10.04 6.76 19.94
C GLY A 564 10.81 6.93 21.25
N GLY A 565 10.15 6.63 22.36
CA GLY A 565 10.76 6.56 23.69
C GLY A 565 11.77 5.40 23.85
N ALA A 566 12.61 5.43 24.88
CA ALA A 566 13.44 4.30 25.28
C ALA A 566 13.52 4.22 26.81
N PRO A 567 13.26 3.03 27.44
CA PRO A 567 12.90 1.80 26.75
C PRO A 567 11.50 1.88 26.11
N TYR A 568 11.32 1.19 24.98
CA TYR A 568 9.99 0.97 24.40
C TYR A 568 9.21 -0.07 25.22
N TRP A 569 7.93 0.17 25.49
CA TRP A 569 7.12 -0.61 26.44
C TRP A 569 7.09 -2.11 26.19
N ASN A 570 7.26 -2.55 24.94
CA ASN A 570 7.15 -3.96 24.53
C ASN A 570 8.50 -4.67 24.31
N THR A 571 9.62 -4.11 24.77
CA THR A 571 10.96 -4.65 24.46
C THR A 571 11.74 -5.17 25.67
N GLY A 572 11.06 -5.46 26.78
CA GLY A 572 11.71 -6.00 27.98
C GLY A 572 12.75 -5.08 28.62
N GLY A 573 12.60 -3.77 28.43
CA GLY A 573 13.49 -2.75 29.02
C GLY A 573 14.75 -2.42 28.22
N ARG A 574 14.85 -2.84 26.95
CA ARG A 574 15.97 -2.46 26.07
C ARG A 574 16.04 -0.94 25.87
N VAL A 575 17.20 -0.36 26.16
CA VAL A 575 17.48 1.04 25.97
C VAL A 575 18.33 1.23 24.72
N ILE A 576 17.77 1.87 23.70
CA ILE A 576 18.46 2.18 22.45
C ILE A 576 18.92 3.65 22.49
N PRO A 577 20.21 3.95 22.18
CA PRO A 577 20.73 5.31 22.17
C PRO A 577 19.92 6.27 21.29
N LEU A 578 19.76 7.51 21.72
CA LEU A 578 19.01 8.56 20.99
C LEU A 578 19.50 8.71 19.55
N LYS A 579 20.83 8.71 19.33
CA LYS A 579 21.41 8.78 17.98
C LYS A 579 20.86 7.68 17.06
N PHE A 580 20.87 6.43 17.51
CA PHE A 580 20.37 5.30 16.69
C PHE A 580 18.87 5.48 16.37
N ARG A 581 18.06 5.87 17.37
CA ARG A 581 16.62 6.13 17.18
C ARG A 581 16.38 7.23 16.14
N CYS A 582 17.16 8.30 16.20
CA CYS A 582 17.09 9.41 15.26
C CYS A 582 17.51 8.97 13.84
N ASP A 583 18.65 8.29 13.70
CA ASP A 583 19.18 7.86 12.39
C ASP A 583 18.22 6.88 11.70
N VAL A 584 17.58 5.98 12.45
CA VAL A 584 16.56 5.06 11.90
C VAL A 584 15.32 5.83 11.45
N ALA A 585 14.80 6.75 12.26
CA ALA A 585 13.64 7.54 11.91
C ALA A 585 13.89 8.49 10.71
N MET A 586 15.12 8.96 10.53
CA MET A 586 15.50 9.84 9.42
C MET A 586 15.56 9.15 8.06
N SER A 587 15.47 7.83 7.99
CA SER A 587 15.48 7.11 6.70
C SER A 587 14.12 7.09 5.97
N GLY A 588 13.15 7.88 6.44
CA GLY A 588 11.87 8.10 5.80
C GLY A 588 11.31 9.48 6.13
N ARG A 589 9.98 9.63 6.22
CA ARG A 589 9.35 10.87 6.67
C ARG A 589 9.45 10.97 8.20
N LEU A 590 10.36 11.82 8.65
CA LEU A 590 10.73 11.96 10.07
C LEU A 590 9.62 12.54 10.94
N GLY A 591 9.40 11.93 12.09
CA GLY A 591 8.60 12.44 13.18
C GLY A 591 9.20 12.08 14.54
N ILE A 592 8.53 12.50 15.59
CA ILE A 592 8.86 12.18 16.98
C ILE A 592 7.56 11.86 17.74
N GLU A 593 7.62 10.88 18.64
CA GLU A 593 6.45 10.39 19.38
C GLU A 593 6.83 10.06 20.83
N LEU A 594 7.08 11.10 21.59
CA LEU A 594 7.43 11.07 23.01
C LEU A 594 7.17 12.45 23.63
N GLN A 595 7.43 12.62 24.94
CA GLN A 595 7.38 13.93 25.58
C GLN A 595 8.76 14.60 25.58
N PRO A 596 9.03 15.60 24.72
CA PRO A 596 10.35 16.23 24.65
C PRO A 596 10.75 16.97 25.92
N LYS A 597 9.80 17.36 26.76
CA LYS A 597 10.08 18.00 28.05
C LYS A 597 10.93 17.14 29.01
N HIS A 598 10.95 15.82 28.79
CA HIS A 598 11.75 14.88 29.60
C HIS A 598 13.18 14.75 29.07
N MET A 599 13.52 15.32 27.93
CA MET A 599 14.89 15.38 27.42
C MET A 599 15.72 16.35 28.25
N ASN A 600 16.95 15.97 28.59
CA ASN A 600 17.95 16.89 29.13
C ASN A 600 18.47 17.85 28.04
N ASP A 601 19.23 18.87 28.45
CA ASP A 601 19.70 19.91 27.53
C ASP A 601 20.58 19.36 26.41
N GLN A 602 21.42 18.36 26.69
CA GLN A 602 22.27 17.71 25.68
C GLN A 602 21.46 16.92 24.65
N GLU A 603 20.42 16.20 25.10
CA GLU A 603 19.51 15.49 24.20
C GLU A 603 18.71 16.45 23.32
N ARG A 604 18.25 17.58 23.88
CA ARG A 604 17.56 18.64 23.12
C ARG A 604 18.47 19.23 22.04
N GLU A 605 19.68 19.61 22.38
CA GLU A 605 20.70 20.12 21.43
C GLU A 605 20.99 19.10 20.33
N GLN A 606 21.05 17.81 20.69
CA GLN A 606 21.28 16.73 19.77
C GLN A 606 20.12 16.58 18.76
N VAL A 607 18.88 16.59 19.23
CA VAL A 607 17.69 16.49 18.35
C VAL A 607 17.57 17.73 17.45
N MET A 608 17.84 18.94 17.97
CA MET A 608 17.87 20.14 17.13
C MET A 608 18.90 20.04 15.99
N THR A 609 20.07 19.48 16.27
CA THR A 609 21.09 19.22 15.26
C THR A 609 20.60 18.22 14.22
N TYR A 610 19.96 17.12 14.64
CA TYR A 610 19.43 16.11 13.74
C TYR A 610 18.29 16.64 12.87
N PHE A 611 17.39 17.43 13.40
CA PHE A 611 16.31 18.05 12.63
C PHE A 611 16.84 19.04 11.59
N ARG A 612 17.88 19.81 11.93
CA ARG A 612 18.56 20.67 10.96
C ARG A 612 19.22 19.88 9.86
N ASP A 613 19.99 18.84 10.20
CA ASP A 613 20.64 17.96 9.23
C ASP A 613 19.59 17.26 8.35
N TYR A 614 18.48 16.78 8.92
CA TYR A 614 17.42 16.15 8.14
C TYR A 614 16.75 17.11 7.13
N LYS A 615 16.54 18.37 7.48
CA LYS A 615 16.00 19.37 6.53
C LYS A 615 16.89 19.54 5.30
N GLU A 616 18.21 19.33 5.42
CA GLU A 616 19.15 19.33 4.30
C GLU A 616 19.10 18.03 3.50
N LEU A 617 18.73 16.91 4.12
CA LEU A 617 18.76 15.57 3.55
C LEU A 617 17.41 15.09 3.00
N ARG A 618 16.30 15.64 3.53
CA ARG A 618 14.96 15.05 3.37
C ARG A 618 14.52 14.90 1.92
N THR A 619 14.90 15.80 1.02
CA THR A 619 14.56 15.69 -0.40
C THR A 619 15.19 14.42 -0.98
N THR A 620 16.49 14.23 -0.79
CA THR A 620 17.19 13.02 -1.26
C THR A 620 16.63 11.76 -0.59
N VAL A 621 16.36 11.78 0.71
CA VAL A 621 15.83 10.61 1.43
C VAL A 621 14.41 10.28 0.97
N GLN A 622 13.53 11.27 0.91
CA GLN A 622 12.12 11.03 0.63
C GLN A 622 11.81 10.78 -0.83
N THR A 623 12.59 11.34 -1.77
CA THR A 623 12.28 11.26 -3.20
C THR A 623 13.35 10.59 -4.04
N GLY A 624 14.51 10.27 -3.47
CA GLY A 624 15.59 9.55 -4.15
C GLY A 624 15.30 8.07 -4.37
N ASP A 625 16.09 7.46 -5.24
CA ASP A 625 16.05 6.01 -5.48
C ASP A 625 16.70 5.25 -4.34
N LEU A 626 16.01 4.26 -3.81
CA LEU A 626 16.49 3.41 -2.73
C LEU A 626 17.37 2.28 -3.24
N TYR A 627 18.50 2.09 -2.55
CA TYR A 627 19.40 0.93 -2.68
C TYR A 627 19.61 0.30 -1.31
N ARG A 628 19.16 -0.94 -1.12
CA ARG A 628 19.38 -1.72 0.09
C ARG A 628 20.71 -2.45 -0.03
N LEU A 629 21.75 -1.94 0.63
CA LEU A 629 23.12 -2.39 0.46
C LEU A 629 23.47 -3.62 1.31
N VAL A 630 22.93 -3.69 2.52
CA VAL A 630 23.09 -4.82 3.44
C VAL A 630 21.76 -5.08 4.13
N SER A 631 21.26 -6.30 3.95
CA SER A 631 20.00 -6.71 4.57
C SER A 631 20.16 -6.98 6.07
N PRO A 632 19.25 -6.53 6.94
CA PRO A 632 19.24 -6.92 8.34
C PRO A 632 19.01 -8.43 8.52
N TYR A 633 18.40 -9.11 7.54
CA TYR A 633 18.16 -10.55 7.53
C TYR A 633 19.39 -11.38 7.20
N ASP A 634 20.47 -10.78 6.66
CA ASP A 634 21.73 -11.47 6.34
C ASP A 634 22.51 -11.93 7.58
N ARG A 635 22.06 -11.57 8.78
CA ARG A 635 22.70 -11.88 10.07
C ARG A 635 24.19 -11.48 10.14
N LYS A 636 24.54 -10.37 9.46
CA LYS A 636 25.90 -9.78 9.49
C LYS A 636 26.08 -8.79 10.64
N GLY A 637 25.09 -8.65 11.54
CA GLY A 637 25.09 -7.70 12.65
C GLY A 637 25.00 -6.24 12.23
N VAL A 638 24.78 -5.97 10.96
CA VAL A 638 24.64 -4.63 10.39
C VAL A 638 23.56 -4.61 9.29
N ALA A 639 22.97 -3.44 9.11
CA ALA A 639 22.12 -3.13 7.96
C ALA A 639 22.58 -1.82 7.32
N ALA A 640 22.39 -1.68 6.01
CA ALA A 640 22.74 -0.45 5.30
C ALA A 640 21.78 -0.18 4.13
N ILE A 641 21.33 1.06 4.02
CA ILE A 641 20.51 1.55 2.92
C ILE A 641 21.05 2.88 2.41
N MET A 642 20.84 3.17 1.16
CA MET A 642 21.28 4.41 0.53
C MET A 642 20.16 4.95 -0.37
N TYR A 643 19.93 6.25 -0.29
CA TYR A 643 19.07 6.98 -1.21
C TYR A 643 19.95 7.80 -2.16
N ASN A 644 19.69 7.72 -3.46
CA ASN A 644 20.41 8.48 -4.48
C ASN A 644 19.42 9.41 -5.20
N GLY A 645 19.70 10.70 -5.17
CA GLY A 645 18.89 11.76 -5.81
C GLY A 645 19.77 12.76 -6.55
N ASP A 646 19.16 13.80 -7.09
CA ASP A 646 19.84 14.83 -7.92
C ASP A 646 20.94 15.57 -7.13
N GLU A 647 20.78 15.75 -5.83
CA GLU A 647 21.73 16.47 -4.97
C GLU A 647 22.87 15.61 -4.43
N GLY A 648 22.93 14.34 -4.81
CA GLY A 648 23.87 13.33 -4.33
C GLY A 648 23.17 12.20 -3.58
N ALA A 649 23.94 11.42 -2.82
CA ALA A 649 23.41 10.27 -2.09
C ALA A 649 23.47 10.46 -0.58
N VAL A 650 22.56 9.78 0.15
CA VAL A 650 22.54 9.69 1.61
C VAL A 650 22.59 8.22 2.01
N LEU A 651 23.62 7.86 2.77
CA LEU A 651 23.90 6.49 3.22
C LEU A 651 23.60 6.39 4.72
N PHE A 652 22.77 5.43 5.10
CA PHE A 652 22.47 5.06 6.48
C PHE A 652 23.08 3.68 6.77
N ILE A 653 23.78 3.56 7.89
CA ILE A 653 24.37 2.31 8.36
C ILE A 653 23.99 2.10 9.82
N TYR A 654 23.51 0.90 10.13
CA TYR A 654 23.04 0.52 11.45
C TYR A 654 23.75 -0.74 11.94
N LYS A 655 24.26 -0.74 13.17
CA LYS A 655 24.70 -1.95 13.87
C LYS A 655 23.51 -2.57 14.59
N THR A 656 23.03 -3.69 14.09
CA THR A 656 21.82 -4.36 14.58
C THR A 656 22.12 -5.43 15.62
N ASP A 657 23.36 -5.89 15.69
CA ASP A 657 23.79 -6.93 16.62
C ASP A 657 25.29 -6.80 16.92
N ASN A 658 25.75 -7.35 18.01
CA ASN A 658 27.13 -7.27 18.46
C ASN A 658 27.67 -8.63 18.92
N TYR A 659 28.20 -9.40 17.99
CA TYR A 659 28.89 -10.63 18.27
C TYR A 659 30.42 -10.42 18.36
N TYR A 660 31.05 -11.08 19.34
CA TYR A 660 32.49 -11.05 19.46
C TYR A 660 33.17 -11.62 18.20
N ASN A 661 34.15 -10.90 17.68
CA ASN A 661 34.87 -11.23 16.44
C ASN A 661 34.04 -11.35 15.16
N GLN A 662 32.85 -10.79 15.12
CA GLN A 662 32.10 -10.70 13.86
C GLN A 662 32.68 -9.59 12.99
N PRO A 663 33.17 -9.90 11.77
CA PRO A 663 33.69 -8.88 10.87
C PRO A 663 32.56 -8.02 10.30
N ILE A 664 32.72 -6.71 10.38
CA ILE A 664 31.82 -5.77 9.67
C ILE A 664 32.23 -5.77 8.19
N PRO A 665 31.30 -5.97 7.25
CA PRO A 665 31.60 -5.98 5.82
C PRO A 665 32.01 -4.58 5.34
N ARG A 666 32.76 -4.52 4.23
CA ARG A 666 32.85 -3.27 3.47
C ARG A 666 31.49 -2.93 2.87
N PHE A 667 31.10 -1.68 3.01
CA PHE A 667 29.85 -1.18 2.43
C PHE A 667 30.10 -0.73 1.01
N ARG A 668 29.56 -1.47 0.04
CA ARG A 668 29.59 -1.12 -1.38
C ARG A 668 28.34 -0.34 -1.72
N MET A 669 28.50 0.82 -2.35
CA MET A 669 27.41 1.65 -2.81
C MET A 669 26.82 1.09 -4.11
N ALA A 670 25.66 1.59 -4.51
CA ALA A 670 25.01 1.25 -5.77
C ALA A 670 24.38 2.50 -6.42
N GLY A 671 24.22 2.50 -7.73
CA GLY A 671 23.53 3.58 -8.44
C GLY A 671 24.30 4.91 -8.52
N LEU A 672 25.58 4.94 -8.17
CA LEU A 672 26.44 6.13 -8.32
C LEU A 672 26.98 6.26 -9.75
N ASP A 673 27.32 7.47 -10.17
CA ASP A 673 28.08 7.69 -11.41
C ASP A 673 29.54 7.23 -11.19
N ALA A 674 29.96 6.20 -11.93
CA ALA A 674 31.29 5.60 -11.82
C ALA A 674 32.44 6.61 -12.04
N ASN A 675 32.24 7.64 -12.86
CA ASN A 675 33.24 8.61 -13.26
C ASN A 675 33.31 9.83 -12.34
N LYS A 676 32.25 10.07 -11.54
CA LYS A 676 32.19 11.18 -10.58
C LYS A 676 33.02 10.87 -9.34
N THR A 677 33.68 11.89 -8.79
CA THR A 677 34.33 11.82 -7.48
C THR A 677 33.38 12.39 -6.41
N TYR A 678 33.12 11.60 -5.39
CA TYR A 678 32.23 11.94 -4.27
C TYR A 678 33.05 12.28 -3.03
N THR A 679 32.68 13.37 -2.36
CA THR A 679 33.18 13.69 -1.02
C THR A 679 32.22 13.08 0.00
N ILE A 680 32.75 12.28 0.93
CA ILE A 680 31.97 11.73 2.04
C ILE A 680 31.91 12.74 3.17
N THR A 681 30.72 13.10 3.62
CA THR A 681 30.51 13.97 4.78
C THR A 681 29.62 13.28 5.81
N GLU A 682 30.11 13.13 7.03
CA GLU A 682 29.30 12.57 8.12
C GLU A 682 28.29 13.56 8.62
N LYS A 683 27.07 13.11 8.84
CA LYS A 683 25.94 13.85 9.40
C LYS A 683 25.50 13.26 10.74
N ASN A 684 24.67 13.96 11.49
CA ASN A 684 24.15 13.51 12.78
C ASN A 684 25.26 13.12 13.78
N ILE A 685 26.34 13.86 13.81
CA ILE A 685 27.43 13.62 14.77
C ILE A 685 26.91 13.95 16.16
N ARG A 686 27.19 13.10 17.15
CA ARG A 686 26.84 13.39 18.55
C ARG A 686 27.50 14.67 19.02
N VAL A 687 26.76 15.46 19.79
CA VAL A 687 27.32 16.68 20.41
C VAL A 687 28.59 16.35 21.22
N GLY A 688 29.67 17.06 20.94
CA GLY A 688 30.96 16.84 21.59
C GLY A 688 31.79 15.66 21.04
N GLN A 689 31.37 15.02 19.95
CA GLN A 689 32.16 14.00 19.26
C GLN A 689 32.77 14.53 17.96
N GLU A 690 33.96 14.07 17.65
CA GLU A 690 34.61 14.32 16.38
C GLU A 690 34.04 13.41 15.28
N PRO A 691 33.99 13.88 14.01
CA PRO A 691 33.63 13.06 12.88
C PRO A 691 34.55 11.84 12.75
N CYS A 692 34.05 10.76 12.16
CA CYS A 692 34.89 9.59 11.89
C CYS A 692 35.96 9.87 10.80
N SER A 693 36.92 8.99 10.69
CA SER A 693 38.08 9.12 9.76
C SER A 693 37.72 9.19 8.26
N LEU A 694 36.46 8.88 7.90
CA LEU A 694 35.96 8.97 6.52
C LEU A 694 35.50 10.38 6.16
N ASN A 695 35.21 11.23 7.14
CA ASN A 695 34.70 12.57 6.90
C ASN A 695 35.70 13.41 6.06
N GLY A 696 35.23 14.03 5.00
CA GLY A 696 36.04 14.81 4.06
C GLY A 696 36.86 13.98 3.07
N LYS A 697 36.85 12.65 3.14
CA LYS A 697 37.54 11.78 2.17
C LYS A 697 36.81 11.79 0.83
N LYS A 698 37.61 11.62 -0.25
CA LYS A 698 37.10 11.62 -1.63
C LYS A 698 37.36 10.28 -2.30
N PHE A 699 36.38 9.76 -2.98
CA PHE A 699 36.45 8.49 -3.71
C PHE A 699 35.69 8.61 -5.04
N THR A 700 36.15 7.91 -6.08
CA THR A 700 35.39 7.79 -7.31
C THR A 700 34.15 6.91 -7.08
N GLY A 701 33.07 7.17 -7.80
CA GLY A 701 31.87 6.32 -7.72
C GLY A 701 32.18 4.87 -8.07
N LYS A 702 33.10 4.63 -9.06
CA LYS A 702 33.55 3.30 -9.39
C LYS A 702 34.20 2.60 -8.18
N PHE A 703 35.12 3.27 -7.44
CA PHE A 703 35.71 2.70 -6.24
C PHE A 703 34.68 2.39 -5.16
N LEU A 704 33.72 3.30 -4.93
CA LEU A 704 32.67 3.13 -3.94
C LEU A 704 31.73 1.94 -4.27
N MET A 705 31.48 1.69 -5.55
CA MET A 705 30.62 0.58 -5.99
C MET A 705 31.37 -0.76 -6.05
N GLU A 706 32.61 -0.79 -6.50
CA GLU A 706 33.36 -2.04 -6.69
C GLU A 706 34.10 -2.50 -5.41
N VAL A 707 34.68 -1.57 -4.66
CA VAL A 707 35.50 -1.84 -3.47
C VAL A 707 34.75 -1.53 -2.18
N GLY A 708 34.07 -0.37 -2.12
CA GLY A 708 33.36 0.11 -0.93
C GLY A 708 34.26 0.68 0.14
N ILE A 709 33.72 1.00 1.28
CA ILE A 709 34.38 1.61 2.44
C ILE A 709 34.18 0.78 3.71
N GLU A 710 35.16 0.86 4.61
CA GLU A 710 35.05 0.34 5.98
C GLU A 710 34.56 1.47 6.89
N VAL A 711 33.53 1.20 7.69
CA VAL A 711 32.92 2.18 8.59
C VAL A 711 33.10 1.72 10.04
N PRO A 712 33.69 2.54 10.92
CA PRO A 712 33.86 2.18 12.33
C PRO A 712 32.53 2.21 13.08
N LEU A 713 32.13 1.05 13.62
CA LEU A 713 30.89 0.82 14.40
C LEU A 713 31.25 0.01 15.66
N TRP A 714 31.78 0.67 16.68
CA TRP A 714 32.33 0.00 17.87
C TRP A 714 31.30 -0.30 18.96
N GLU A 715 30.33 0.62 19.15
CA GLU A 715 29.33 0.53 20.21
C GLU A 715 28.14 -0.34 19.79
N ASP A 716 27.39 -0.86 20.79
CA ASP A 716 26.08 -1.46 20.56
C ASP A 716 25.11 -0.40 20.04
N TYR A 717 24.31 -0.78 19.06
CA TYR A 717 23.42 0.16 18.36
C TYR A 717 24.16 1.39 17.80
N ALA A 718 25.40 1.22 17.33
CA ALA A 718 26.09 2.28 16.60
C ALA A 718 25.40 2.54 15.26
N SER A 719 25.32 3.80 14.86
CA SER A 719 24.80 4.19 13.53
C SER A 719 25.61 5.33 12.94
N ARG A 720 25.66 5.38 11.62
CA ARG A 720 26.30 6.46 10.86
C ARG A 720 25.43 6.90 9.71
N VAL A 721 25.42 8.20 9.45
CA VAL A 721 24.76 8.81 8.30
C VAL A 721 25.81 9.60 7.53
N PHE A 722 25.88 9.38 6.22
CA PHE A 722 26.82 10.07 5.34
C PHE A 722 26.10 10.67 4.13
N THR A 723 26.54 11.84 3.72
CA THR A 723 26.25 12.34 2.38
C THR A 723 27.43 12.04 1.45
N LEU A 724 27.13 11.78 0.18
CA LEU A 724 28.07 11.59 -0.91
C LEU A 724 27.74 12.62 -1.99
N LYS A 725 28.55 13.69 -2.07
CA LYS A 725 28.32 14.82 -3.02
C LYS A 725 29.53 15.08 -3.90
#